data_a8b937d9e1b428848e7d1a6ec5351781
#
_entry.id   a8b937d9e1b428848e7d1a6ec5351781
#
_cell.length_a   1.000
_cell.length_b   1.000
_cell.length_c   1.000
_cell.angle_alpha   90.00
_cell.angle_beta   90.00
_cell.angle_gamma   90.00
#
_symmetry.space_group_name_H-M   'P 1'
#
loop_
_entity.id
_entity.type
_entity.pdbx_description
1 polymer ?
#
loop_
_entity_poly.entity_id
_entity_poly.type
_entity_poly.pdbx_seq_one_letter_code
_entity_poly.pdbx_strand_id
1 'polypeptide(L)'
;MNTNQLQQFATDARTALMNAIEPRVREALDPNSALHADNTAACKHLAHNAPSSDDRHAFDAYVEELTERYAYRWFNRIIAFRYMDVHGYTVTPVVSSADMTNATALPEILAAARRGEYDERVFGPAIRTNEAIKQRVEAIFNGETATADPQSTAYGLLMSAACNYWHTYLPFLFDEPNTIDDTIDRVLMPQNLLADGSPLREAIKVMTPETCGVNTTSGNVEIIGWLYQFYIAPRKDSVMAGFKKGKKAGANEIPAATQLFTPEWIVRYLVQNTVGRLWMENHPDCALADGWEYYIAPTSDDDTAKLTVSSPEELTVCDPACGSGHMLTYAFDLLYEIYEDEGYAPSDIPVLILEHNLFGMEIDERAAQLAAFALTMKARGRSRRFFRKQVQPHIEQIRKIQFSEAETDELNELYDVTLPSEIWNTYANADVFGSLIQPDTMLAAVCDNIDESESPALYAADLIERGNRVLEQTRYLSRTYATVVGNPPYMGGKNMSAQFKTYIKDHYKDYSTDLYSCFYRRFIDFCDRNGLIGQIIGNTWMFIKSFESMRQDLIQNRHIDSFVQIRDISNHPDIFGANAAFVIQPKPSSTLSVFLTLSSNSSSAKAEELRQNAKDTMGPQRYEVDQQEFAQIPGSPIVYWLPEAVLNTFIEGKPLSEIAQPRQGLATADNNRFVREWWEVSQNRISLNCDSLQSAAASGAKWFPYNKGGDFRKWYGNQEFVVNWANDGQELKDFKPRSVLRNPSHYFKPSVSWSKISSGAPAFRLFPLGFVFDVAGTSIFVNPNHLAKIAAIMNSSTIYTLLTAIAPTLNFEVGQIATLPIHQFNDDSDENTEALRDISKADWDSDERSWNFQTCMLLNPNNNHTNLALHLVHLSTQLDAQSEAQREREIRNNEIIADAYGVRDVVDCDVPLERVSLKRNKAFAYPKASPEERDELFTLDLIKELIS
;
A
#
# COMPACT_ATOMS: atom_id res chain seq x y z
N MET A 1 12.23 -21.23 -2.35
CA MET A 1 10.87 -21.83 -2.50
C MET A 1 10.32 -21.52 -3.90
N ASN A 2 9.64 -22.46 -4.57
CA ASN A 2 9.00 -22.18 -5.88
C ASN A 2 7.58 -21.61 -5.68
N THR A 3 7.48 -20.30 -5.53
CA THR A 3 6.21 -19.59 -5.29
C THR A 3 5.19 -19.76 -6.41
N ASN A 4 5.63 -20.00 -7.67
CA ASN A 4 4.71 -20.19 -8.80
C ASN A 4 3.87 -21.46 -8.67
N GLN A 5 4.45 -22.55 -8.13
CA GLN A 5 3.69 -23.80 -7.89
C GLN A 5 2.66 -23.62 -6.77
N LEU A 6 3.02 -22.88 -5.71
CA LEU A 6 2.09 -22.53 -4.63
C LEU A 6 0.93 -21.68 -5.14
N GLN A 7 1.23 -20.69 -5.98
CA GLN A 7 0.23 -19.81 -6.58
C GLN A 7 -0.76 -20.59 -7.45
N GLN A 8 -0.24 -21.45 -8.36
CA GLN A 8 -1.09 -22.27 -9.21
C GLN A 8 -1.98 -23.18 -8.37
N PHE A 9 -1.39 -23.90 -7.39
CA PHE A 9 -2.15 -24.76 -6.49
C PHE A 9 -3.27 -24.02 -5.75
N ALA A 10 -2.98 -22.89 -5.12
CA ALA A 10 -3.97 -22.16 -4.34
C ALA A 10 -5.14 -21.65 -5.19
N THR A 11 -4.85 -21.18 -6.42
CA THR A 11 -5.86 -20.72 -7.38
C THR A 11 -6.74 -21.86 -7.90
N ASP A 12 -6.13 -22.99 -8.23
CA ASP A 12 -6.84 -24.18 -8.74
C ASP A 12 -7.68 -24.81 -7.62
N ALA A 13 -7.12 -24.91 -6.40
CA ALA A 13 -7.81 -25.42 -5.22
C ALA A 13 -9.04 -24.57 -4.87
N ARG A 14 -8.91 -23.22 -4.94
CA ARG A 14 -10.05 -22.31 -4.77
C ARG A 14 -11.18 -22.66 -5.76
N THR A 15 -10.85 -22.76 -7.02
CA THR A 15 -11.83 -23.05 -8.10
C THR A 15 -12.49 -24.41 -7.88
N ALA A 16 -11.71 -25.44 -7.56
CA ALA A 16 -12.20 -26.79 -7.33
C ALA A 16 -13.14 -26.87 -6.10
N LEU A 17 -12.76 -26.21 -4.99
CA LEU A 17 -13.57 -26.14 -3.78
C LEU A 17 -14.88 -25.37 -3.99
N MET A 18 -14.82 -24.21 -4.65
CA MET A 18 -16.03 -23.46 -5.00
C MET A 18 -17.01 -24.30 -5.80
N ASN A 19 -16.53 -24.98 -6.85
CA ASN A 19 -17.35 -25.85 -7.70
C ASN A 19 -17.93 -27.06 -6.96
N ALA A 20 -17.23 -27.58 -5.94
CA ALA A 20 -17.69 -28.71 -5.14
C ALA A 20 -18.71 -28.32 -4.06
N ILE A 21 -18.61 -27.10 -3.52
CA ILE A 21 -19.43 -26.64 -2.39
C ILE A 21 -20.70 -25.91 -2.85
N GLU A 22 -20.67 -25.14 -3.94
CA GLU A 22 -21.84 -24.39 -4.43
C GLU A 22 -23.10 -25.27 -4.58
N PRO A 23 -23.04 -26.45 -5.22
CA PRO A 23 -24.21 -27.32 -5.34
C PRO A 23 -24.77 -27.75 -3.97
N ARG A 24 -23.88 -27.98 -2.99
CA ARG A 24 -24.30 -28.37 -1.63
C ARG A 24 -24.96 -27.22 -0.87
N VAL A 25 -24.44 -25.98 -1.03
CA VAL A 25 -25.08 -24.77 -0.48
C VAL A 25 -26.50 -24.62 -1.05
N ARG A 26 -26.64 -24.75 -2.38
CA ARG A 26 -27.98 -24.67 -3.03
C ARG A 26 -28.92 -25.77 -2.55
N GLU A 27 -28.42 -27.02 -2.41
CA GLU A 27 -29.16 -28.14 -1.89
C GLU A 27 -29.56 -27.96 -0.40
N ALA A 28 -28.65 -27.45 0.45
CA ALA A 28 -28.94 -27.14 1.84
C ALA A 28 -30.00 -26.04 2.00
N LEU A 29 -30.02 -25.05 1.08
CA LEU A 29 -31.01 -23.97 1.08
C LEU A 29 -32.36 -24.36 0.43
N ASP A 30 -32.47 -25.52 -0.26
CA ASP A 30 -33.72 -26.03 -0.81
C ASP A 30 -34.50 -26.88 0.23
N PRO A 31 -35.65 -26.40 0.74
CA PRO A 31 -36.44 -27.15 1.73
C PRO A 31 -36.92 -28.52 1.26
N ASN A 32 -36.93 -28.77 -0.05
CA ASN A 32 -37.42 -30.03 -0.65
C ASN A 32 -36.28 -31.03 -0.90
N SER A 33 -35.03 -30.67 -0.63
CA SER A 33 -33.90 -31.57 -0.81
C SER A 33 -33.79 -32.63 0.28
N ALA A 34 -33.20 -33.78 -0.07
CA ALA A 34 -32.88 -34.81 0.90
C ALA A 34 -31.85 -34.30 1.95
N LEU A 35 -30.88 -33.53 1.53
CA LEU A 35 -29.87 -32.95 2.39
C LEU A 35 -30.47 -32.04 3.47
N HIS A 36 -31.46 -31.22 3.11
CA HIS A 36 -32.19 -30.37 4.04
C HIS A 36 -33.02 -31.18 5.01
N ALA A 37 -33.69 -32.22 4.51
CA ALA A 37 -34.53 -33.11 5.35
C ALA A 37 -33.70 -33.84 6.43
N ASP A 38 -32.51 -34.33 6.05
CA ASP A 38 -31.60 -35.06 6.94
C ASP A 38 -30.89 -34.15 7.96
N ASN A 39 -30.78 -32.85 7.66
CA ASN A 39 -30.02 -31.86 8.45
C ASN A 39 -30.83 -30.59 8.75
N THR A 40 -32.11 -30.74 9.05
CA THR A 40 -33.11 -29.66 9.12
C THR A 40 -32.67 -28.47 9.98
N ALA A 41 -32.07 -28.70 11.15
CA ALA A 41 -31.66 -27.61 12.06
C ALA A 41 -30.54 -26.76 11.46
N ALA A 42 -29.48 -27.38 10.94
CA ALA A 42 -28.35 -26.71 10.30
C ALA A 42 -28.77 -25.98 9.02
N CYS A 43 -29.58 -26.61 8.18
CA CYS A 43 -30.07 -25.98 6.94
C CYS A 43 -31.02 -24.81 7.20
N LYS A 44 -31.86 -24.87 8.23
CA LYS A 44 -32.68 -23.72 8.67
C LYS A 44 -31.84 -22.57 9.20
N HIS A 45 -30.77 -22.87 9.91
CA HIS A 45 -29.83 -21.85 10.37
C HIS A 45 -29.18 -21.15 9.18
N LEU A 46 -28.68 -21.88 8.17
CA LEU A 46 -28.17 -21.32 6.93
C LEU A 46 -29.19 -20.46 6.16
N ALA A 47 -30.46 -20.91 6.15
CA ALA A 47 -31.55 -20.22 5.47
C ALA A 47 -32.10 -19.01 6.22
N HIS A 48 -31.76 -18.80 7.48
CA HIS A 48 -32.33 -17.74 8.33
C HIS A 48 -32.11 -16.32 7.73
N ASN A 49 -30.95 -16.07 7.19
CA ASN A 49 -30.58 -14.79 6.58
C ASN A 49 -30.65 -14.81 5.04
N ALA A 50 -31.17 -15.92 4.44
CA ALA A 50 -31.24 -16.01 2.99
C ALA A 50 -32.29 -15.05 2.42
N PRO A 51 -31.97 -14.28 1.38
CA PRO A 51 -32.94 -13.52 0.63
C PRO A 51 -34.02 -14.43 0.02
N SER A 52 -35.20 -13.86 -0.29
CA SER A 52 -36.22 -14.62 -1.01
C SER A 52 -35.65 -15.16 -2.34
N SER A 53 -36.00 -16.43 -2.65
CA SER A 53 -35.64 -17.05 -3.94
C SER A 53 -36.26 -16.33 -5.15
N ASP A 54 -37.24 -15.47 -4.94
CA ASP A 54 -37.85 -14.62 -5.97
C ASP A 54 -36.93 -13.46 -6.36
N ASP A 55 -36.08 -12.96 -5.43
CA ASP A 55 -34.98 -12.07 -5.74
C ASP A 55 -33.71 -12.86 -6.12
N ARG A 56 -33.72 -13.36 -7.35
CA ARG A 56 -32.68 -14.23 -7.87
C ARG A 56 -31.27 -13.65 -7.73
N HIS A 57 -31.14 -12.32 -7.92
CA HIS A 57 -29.82 -11.68 -7.83
C HIS A 57 -29.29 -11.66 -6.39
N ALA A 58 -30.12 -11.30 -5.40
CA ALA A 58 -29.74 -11.28 -4.02
C ALA A 58 -29.49 -12.71 -3.49
N PHE A 59 -30.33 -13.68 -3.93
CA PHE A 59 -30.16 -15.08 -3.57
C PHE A 59 -28.86 -15.69 -4.12
N ASP A 60 -28.55 -15.46 -5.40
CA ASP A 60 -27.30 -15.95 -6.01
C ASP A 60 -26.07 -15.31 -5.35
N ALA A 61 -26.13 -14.04 -4.99
CA ALA A 61 -25.06 -13.37 -4.23
C ALA A 61 -24.85 -14.00 -2.84
N TYR A 62 -25.92 -14.36 -2.14
CA TYR A 62 -25.87 -15.04 -0.86
C TYR A 62 -25.28 -16.45 -0.97
N VAL A 63 -25.67 -17.21 -2.01
CA VAL A 63 -25.07 -18.52 -2.32
C VAL A 63 -23.59 -18.40 -2.60
N GLU A 64 -23.17 -17.39 -3.38
CA GLU A 64 -21.74 -17.12 -3.67
C GLU A 64 -20.97 -16.82 -2.37
N GLU A 65 -21.52 -16.00 -1.49
CA GLU A 65 -20.89 -15.65 -0.19
C GLU A 65 -20.70 -16.88 0.69
N LEU A 66 -21.75 -17.71 0.88
CA LEU A 66 -21.66 -18.96 1.65
C LEU A 66 -20.66 -19.92 1.02
N THR A 67 -20.71 -20.07 -0.31
CA THR A 67 -19.79 -20.95 -1.03
C THR A 67 -18.33 -20.52 -0.82
N GLU A 68 -18.04 -19.23 -0.93
CA GLU A 68 -16.70 -18.69 -0.70
C GLU A 68 -16.24 -18.92 0.75
N ARG A 69 -17.10 -18.69 1.73
CA ARG A 69 -16.82 -18.91 3.16
C ARG A 69 -16.42 -20.35 3.44
N TYR A 70 -17.24 -21.31 3.02
CA TYR A 70 -17.01 -22.73 3.33
C TYR A 70 -15.91 -23.34 2.44
N ALA A 71 -15.75 -22.91 1.20
CA ALA A 71 -14.61 -23.32 0.37
C ALA A 71 -13.29 -22.96 1.02
N TYR A 72 -13.23 -21.76 1.61
CA TYR A 72 -12.05 -21.32 2.30
C TYR A 72 -11.80 -22.04 3.62
N ARG A 73 -12.85 -22.29 4.44
CA ARG A 73 -12.71 -23.06 5.67
C ARG A 73 -12.14 -24.46 5.37
N TRP A 74 -12.65 -25.14 4.35
CA TRP A 74 -12.12 -26.44 3.93
C TRP A 74 -10.72 -26.37 3.35
N PHE A 75 -10.38 -25.32 2.64
CA PHE A 75 -8.99 -25.07 2.21
C PHE A 75 -8.05 -24.97 3.42
N ASN A 76 -8.38 -24.14 4.41
CA ASN A 76 -7.58 -24.00 5.63
C ASN A 76 -7.39 -25.32 6.36
N ARG A 77 -8.44 -26.12 6.49
CA ARG A 77 -8.38 -27.43 7.14
C ARG A 77 -7.49 -28.43 6.40
N ILE A 78 -7.60 -28.48 5.07
CA ILE A 78 -6.75 -29.37 4.24
C ILE A 78 -5.28 -28.98 4.39
N ILE A 79 -4.93 -27.70 4.26
CA ILE A 79 -3.54 -27.26 4.37
C ILE A 79 -3.00 -27.43 5.80
N ALA A 80 -3.82 -27.18 6.82
CA ALA A 80 -3.45 -27.37 8.21
C ALA A 80 -3.15 -28.84 8.51
N PHE A 81 -4.06 -29.76 8.16
CA PHE A 81 -3.81 -31.20 8.30
C PHE A 81 -2.59 -31.66 7.51
N ARG A 82 -2.43 -31.17 6.27
CA ARG A 82 -1.25 -31.51 5.47
C ARG A 82 0.04 -31.03 6.14
N TYR A 83 0.07 -29.80 6.66
CA TYR A 83 1.23 -29.27 7.38
C TYR A 83 1.53 -30.11 8.63
N MET A 84 0.50 -30.41 9.44
CA MET A 84 0.65 -31.23 10.64
C MET A 84 1.08 -32.67 10.32
N ASP A 85 0.54 -33.30 9.26
CA ASP A 85 0.92 -34.64 8.82
C ASP A 85 2.41 -34.71 8.49
N VAL A 86 2.87 -33.78 7.67
CA VAL A 86 4.27 -33.72 7.21
C VAL A 86 5.25 -33.60 8.38
N HIS A 87 4.88 -32.81 9.40
CA HIS A 87 5.68 -32.65 10.62
C HIS A 87 5.48 -33.77 11.66
N GLY A 88 4.60 -34.74 11.38
CA GLY A 88 4.29 -35.81 12.33
C GLY A 88 3.58 -35.31 13.61
N TYR A 89 2.79 -34.25 13.50
CA TYR A 89 2.03 -33.71 14.62
C TYR A 89 0.66 -34.38 14.78
N THR A 90 0.09 -34.91 13.70
CA THR A 90 -1.14 -35.66 13.72
C THR A 90 -0.97 -37.02 14.38
N VAL A 91 -2.03 -37.54 15.01
CA VAL A 91 -2.08 -38.84 15.64
C VAL A 91 -1.97 -39.97 14.61
N THR A 92 -2.80 -39.86 13.58
CA THR A 92 -2.75 -40.65 12.33
C THR A 92 -2.87 -39.65 11.20
N PRO A 93 -2.01 -39.71 10.13
CA PRO A 93 -2.08 -38.78 9.01
C PRO A 93 -3.50 -38.73 8.40
N VAL A 94 -4.02 -37.52 8.31
CA VAL A 94 -5.42 -37.27 7.90
C VAL A 94 -5.53 -37.04 6.39
N VAL A 95 -4.61 -36.28 5.82
CA VAL A 95 -4.54 -35.94 4.39
C VAL A 95 -3.53 -36.85 3.68
N SER A 96 -2.44 -37.17 4.34
CA SER A 96 -1.30 -37.90 3.80
C SER A 96 -1.46 -39.41 3.94
N SER A 97 -0.82 -40.15 3.06
CA SER A 97 -0.60 -41.61 3.23
C SER A 97 0.58 -41.86 4.18
N ALA A 98 0.84 -43.12 4.52
CA ALA A 98 2.03 -43.52 5.28
C ALA A 98 3.34 -43.08 4.58
N ASP A 99 3.38 -43.09 3.25
CA ASP A 99 4.40 -42.40 2.44
C ASP A 99 3.93 -40.96 2.18
N MET A 100 4.46 -40.01 2.94
CA MET A 100 4.10 -38.58 2.90
C MET A 100 4.24 -37.91 1.53
N THR A 101 4.96 -38.55 0.59
CA THR A 101 5.20 -38.00 -0.77
C THR A 101 4.28 -38.63 -1.81
N ASN A 102 3.57 -39.70 -1.49
CA ASN A 102 2.71 -40.41 -2.43
C ASN A 102 1.29 -39.82 -2.50
N ALA A 103 1.07 -38.95 -3.45
CA ALA A 103 -0.22 -38.27 -3.66
C ALA A 103 -1.33 -39.18 -4.21
N THR A 104 -1.02 -40.38 -4.71
CA THR A 104 -2.01 -41.32 -5.25
C THR A 104 -2.46 -42.37 -4.25
N ALA A 105 -1.74 -42.58 -3.16
CA ALA A 105 -2.09 -43.52 -2.11
C ALA A 105 -3.27 -43.00 -1.27
N LEU A 106 -3.98 -43.88 -0.56
CA LEU A 106 -5.02 -43.50 0.36
C LEU A 106 -4.45 -42.76 1.57
N PRO A 107 -5.18 -41.75 2.10
CA PRO A 107 -4.83 -41.15 3.38
C PRO A 107 -4.72 -42.22 4.47
N GLU A 108 -3.73 -42.13 5.35
CA GLU A 108 -3.45 -43.18 6.33
C GLU A 108 -4.62 -43.43 7.29
N ILE A 109 -5.34 -42.38 7.69
CA ILE A 109 -6.54 -42.53 8.53
C ILE A 109 -7.60 -43.44 7.86
N LEU A 110 -7.73 -43.38 6.54
CA LEU A 110 -8.64 -44.24 5.78
C LEU A 110 -8.04 -45.64 5.59
N ALA A 111 -6.77 -45.75 5.30
CA ALA A 111 -6.07 -47.03 5.14
C ALA A 111 -6.06 -47.82 6.45
N ALA A 112 -5.80 -47.18 7.57
CA ALA A 112 -5.87 -47.76 8.92
C ALA A 112 -7.31 -48.25 9.27
N ALA A 113 -8.30 -47.41 9.04
CA ALA A 113 -9.70 -47.77 9.27
C ALA A 113 -10.14 -49.01 8.45
N ARG A 114 -9.65 -49.15 7.20
CA ARG A 114 -9.89 -50.36 6.36
C ARG A 114 -9.21 -51.59 6.90
N ARG A 115 -8.16 -51.49 7.71
CA ARG A 115 -7.50 -52.59 8.42
C ARG A 115 -8.14 -52.87 9.78
N GLY A 116 -9.15 -52.06 10.17
CA GLY A 116 -9.75 -52.14 11.50
C GLY A 116 -8.92 -51.47 12.60
N GLU A 117 -7.94 -50.65 12.22
CA GLU A 117 -7.02 -49.96 13.13
C GLU A 117 -7.52 -48.55 13.40
N TYR A 118 -7.87 -48.28 14.65
CA TYR A 118 -8.35 -46.96 15.12
C TYR A 118 -7.54 -46.52 16.33
N ASP A 119 -6.99 -45.32 16.32
CA ASP A 119 -6.29 -44.78 17.48
C ASP A 119 -7.27 -44.38 18.59
N GLU A 120 -7.05 -44.93 19.79
CA GLU A 120 -7.94 -44.70 20.94
C GLU A 120 -8.04 -43.24 21.38
N ARG A 121 -7.02 -42.44 21.11
CA ARG A 121 -7.03 -40.97 21.39
C ARG A 121 -8.08 -40.25 20.55
N VAL A 122 -8.25 -40.64 19.30
CA VAL A 122 -9.21 -40.04 18.36
C VAL A 122 -10.58 -40.73 18.45
N PHE A 123 -10.63 -42.06 18.52
CA PHE A 123 -11.84 -42.84 18.40
C PHE A 123 -12.27 -43.54 19.71
N GLY A 124 -11.62 -43.23 20.82
CA GLY A 124 -11.97 -43.82 22.14
C GLY A 124 -13.16 -43.12 22.81
N PRO A 125 -13.60 -43.65 23.96
CA PRO A 125 -14.83 -43.22 24.65
C PRO A 125 -14.79 -41.79 25.19
N ALA A 126 -13.62 -41.14 25.21
CA ALA A 126 -13.48 -39.74 25.61
C ALA A 126 -14.21 -38.80 24.64
N ILE A 127 -14.27 -39.13 23.36
CA ILE A 127 -15.00 -38.36 22.32
C ILE A 127 -16.15 -39.24 21.79
N ARG A 128 -17.29 -39.23 22.48
CA ARG A 128 -18.46 -40.08 22.16
C ARG A 128 -18.92 -39.97 20.70
N THR A 129 -18.83 -38.79 20.12
CA THR A 129 -19.17 -38.52 18.70
C THR A 129 -18.28 -39.35 17.78
N ASN A 130 -16.99 -39.43 18.07
CA ASN A 130 -16.03 -40.17 17.24
C ASN A 130 -16.19 -41.68 17.37
N GLU A 131 -16.64 -42.19 18.54
CA GLU A 131 -16.99 -43.60 18.68
C GLU A 131 -18.18 -43.96 17.78
N ALA A 132 -19.22 -43.11 17.72
CA ALA A 132 -20.33 -43.30 16.80
C ALA A 132 -19.92 -43.22 15.32
N ILE A 133 -19.00 -42.33 14.97
CA ILE A 133 -18.41 -42.25 13.63
C ILE A 133 -17.67 -43.54 13.28
N LYS A 134 -16.83 -44.05 14.17
CA LYS A 134 -16.16 -45.35 14.01
C LYS A 134 -17.12 -46.47 13.64
N GLN A 135 -18.20 -46.65 14.43
CA GLN A 135 -19.23 -47.66 14.17
C GLN A 135 -19.88 -47.53 12.79
N ARG A 136 -20.15 -46.27 12.35
CA ARG A 136 -20.70 -46.01 11.01
C ARG A 136 -19.69 -46.35 9.90
N VAL A 137 -18.42 -46.06 10.08
CA VAL A 137 -17.35 -46.39 9.11
C VAL A 137 -17.21 -47.89 8.97
N GLU A 138 -17.25 -48.64 10.12
CA GLU A 138 -17.23 -50.11 10.12
C GLU A 138 -18.45 -50.70 9.42
N ALA A 139 -19.64 -50.19 9.66
CA ALA A 139 -20.88 -50.62 8.98
C ALA A 139 -20.84 -50.38 7.47
N ILE A 140 -20.22 -49.29 7.01
CA ILE A 140 -20.02 -49.03 5.58
C ILE A 140 -19.05 -50.06 4.98
N PHE A 141 -17.93 -50.36 5.63
CA PHE A 141 -16.94 -51.30 5.08
C PHE A 141 -17.41 -52.72 5.13
N ASN A 142 -18.25 -53.09 6.10
CA ASN A 142 -18.90 -54.39 6.21
C ASN A 142 -20.06 -54.58 5.24
N GLY A 143 -20.51 -53.51 4.52
CA GLY A 143 -21.65 -53.56 3.61
C GLY A 143 -23.01 -53.51 4.30
N GLU A 144 -23.05 -53.19 5.58
CA GLU A 144 -24.28 -53.07 6.39
C GLU A 144 -25.01 -51.75 6.06
N THR A 145 -24.27 -50.73 5.64
CA THR A 145 -24.80 -49.45 5.20
C THR A 145 -24.47 -49.23 3.70
N ALA A 146 -25.49 -49.18 2.87
CA ALA A 146 -25.32 -48.94 1.44
C ALA A 146 -25.02 -47.46 1.16
N THR A 147 -23.95 -47.18 0.44
CA THR A 147 -23.59 -45.83 -0.03
C THR A 147 -23.16 -45.89 -1.51
N ALA A 148 -23.31 -44.78 -2.24
CA ALA A 148 -22.91 -44.68 -3.65
C ALA A 148 -21.39 -44.82 -3.83
N ASP A 149 -20.61 -44.25 -2.90
CA ASP A 149 -19.16 -44.40 -2.81
C ASP A 149 -18.75 -44.66 -1.35
N PRO A 150 -18.61 -45.95 -0.96
CA PRO A 150 -18.24 -46.33 0.39
C PRO A 150 -16.92 -45.70 0.86
N GLN A 151 -15.94 -45.56 -0.03
CA GLN A 151 -14.62 -45.07 0.31
C GLN A 151 -14.62 -43.56 0.60
N SER A 152 -15.24 -42.76 -0.27
CA SER A 152 -15.38 -41.33 -0.05
C SER A 152 -16.26 -40.99 1.13
N THR A 153 -17.37 -41.76 1.33
CA THR A 153 -18.26 -41.56 2.50
C THR A 153 -17.56 -41.85 3.82
N ALA A 154 -16.82 -42.97 3.88
CA ALA A 154 -16.03 -43.33 5.07
C ALA A 154 -14.94 -42.27 5.33
N TYR A 155 -14.25 -41.80 4.29
CA TYR A 155 -13.22 -40.77 4.45
C TYR A 155 -13.81 -39.45 5.00
N GLY A 156 -14.94 -39.00 4.51
CA GLY A 156 -15.62 -37.81 5.02
C GLY A 156 -15.94 -37.90 6.51
N LEU A 157 -16.42 -39.09 6.96
CA LEU A 157 -16.66 -39.38 8.38
C LEU A 157 -15.36 -39.34 9.21
N LEU A 158 -14.28 -39.94 8.70
CA LEU A 158 -12.97 -39.96 9.37
C LEU A 158 -12.35 -38.55 9.46
N MET A 159 -12.53 -37.75 8.42
CA MET A 159 -12.13 -36.33 8.42
C MET A 159 -12.88 -35.54 9.51
N SER A 160 -14.20 -35.76 9.64
CA SER A 160 -14.99 -35.13 10.71
C SER A 160 -14.51 -35.58 12.09
N ALA A 161 -14.16 -36.85 12.26
CA ALA A 161 -13.62 -37.36 13.54
C ALA A 161 -12.26 -36.72 13.88
N ALA A 162 -11.42 -36.47 12.85
CA ALA A 162 -10.18 -35.76 13.04
C ALA A 162 -10.43 -34.30 13.45
N CYS A 163 -11.38 -33.59 12.81
CA CYS A 163 -11.77 -32.22 13.19
C CYS A 163 -12.25 -32.17 14.65
N ASN A 164 -13.12 -33.10 15.08
CA ASN A 164 -13.62 -33.22 16.47
C ASN A 164 -12.47 -33.38 17.48
N TYR A 165 -11.48 -34.22 17.16
CA TYR A 165 -10.32 -34.40 18.03
C TYR A 165 -9.46 -33.16 18.13
N TRP A 166 -9.18 -32.49 16.99
CA TRP A 166 -8.29 -31.33 16.94
C TRP A 166 -8.96 -30.07 17.46
N HIS A 167 -10.28 -29.98 17.59
CA HIS A 167 -10.98 -28.88 18.27
C HIS A 167 -10.37 -28.56 19.64
N THR A 168 -10.06 -29.59 20.44
CA THR A 168 -9.49 -29.41 21.80
C THR A 168 -8.19 -28.60 21.80
N TYR A 169 -7.42 -28.66 20.72
CA TYR A 169 -6.09 -28.00 20.59
C TYR A 169 -6.11 -26.78 19.70
N LEU A 170 -7.02 -26.73 18.74
CA LEU A 170 -7.13 -25.70 17.69
C LEU A 170 -8.60 -25.25 17.54
N PRO A 171 -9.23 -24.71 18.62
CA PRO A 171 -10.64 -24.32 18.60
C PRO A 171 -10.95 -23.19 17.62
N PHE A 172 -9.94 -22.38 17.26
CA PHE A 172 -10.06 -21.33 16.26
C PHE A 172 -10.17 -21.86 14.81
N LEU A 173 -9.84 -23.13 14.54
CA LEU A 173 -9.84 -23.75 13.21
C LEU A 173 -10.92 -24.83 13.04
N PHE A 174 -11.31 -25.50 14.13
CA PHE A 174 -12.27 -26.59 14.14
C PHE A 174 -13.40 -26.27 15.13
N ASP A 175 -14.64 -26.43 14.71
CA ASP A 175 -15.78 -26.14 15.55
C ASP A 175 -15.99 -27.19 16.65
N GLU A 176 -16.68 -26.81 17.72
CA GLU A 176 -17.03 -27.71 18.80
C GLU A 176 -17.95 -28.84 18.29
N PRO A 177 -17.64 -30.08 18.60
CA PRO A 177 -18.43 -31.23 18.14
C PRO A 177 -19.92 -31.15 18.54
N ASN A 178 -20.80 -31.48 17.60
CA ASN A 178 -22.27 -31.50 17.74
C ASN A 178 -22.94 -30.11 17.85
N THR A 179 -22.21 -29.03 17.63
CA THR A 179 -22.84 -27.72 17.45
C THR A 179 -23.51 -27.61 16.08
N ILE A 180 -24.30 -26.56 15.88
CA ILE A 180 -24.91 -26.24 14.58
C ILE A 180 -23.82 -26.00 13.55
N ASP A 181 -22.75 -25.27 13.91
CA ASP A 181 -21.63 -24.92 13.02
C ASP A 181 -20.85 -26.17 12.59
N ASP A 182 -20.51 -27.08 13.51
CA ASP A 182 -19.93 -28.39 13.18
C ASP A 182 -20.82 -29.18 12.21
N THR A 183 -22.13 -29.14 12.41
CA THR A 183 -23.08 -29.82 11.53
C THR A 183 -23.11 -29.19 10.15
N ILE A 184 -23.09 -27.86 10.05
CA ILE A 184 -23.00 -27.11 8.77
C ILE A 184 -21.74 -27.47 8.02
N ASP A 185 -20.62 -27.48 8.71
CA ASP A 185 -19.31 -27.83 8.10
C ASP A 185 -19.31 -29.24 7.51
N ARG A 186 -19.93 -30.20 8.21
CA ARG A 186 -20.10 -31.58 7.68
C ARG A 186 -21.06 -31.64 6.49
N VAL A 187 -22.15 -30.89 6.54
CA VAL A 187 -23.12 -30.78 5.44
C VAL A 187 -22.48 -30.18 4.20
N LEU A 188 -21.64 -29.16 4.35
CA LEU A 188 -20.98 -28.45 3.24
C LEU A 188 -19.59 -28.99 2.90
N MET A 189 -19.17 -30.13 3.49
CA MET A 189 -17.89 -30.76 3.15
C MET A 189 -17.80 -31.08 1.66
N PRO A 190 -16.70 -30.74 0.97
CA PRO A 190 -16.48 -31.06 -0.43
C PRO A 190 -16.58 -32.58 -0.67
N GLN A 191 -17.32 -32.98 -1.68
CA GLN A 191 -17.36 -34.38 -2.15
C GLN A 191 -16.12 -34.68 -3.01
N ASN A 192 -15.78 -35.95 -3.17
CA ASN A 192 -14.70 -36.44 -4.04
C ASN A 192 -13.29 -35.93 -3.67
N LEU A 193 -13.02 -35.70 -2.38
CA LEU A 193 -11.68 -35.30 -1.91
C LEU A 193 -10.59 -36.33 -2.28
N LEU A 194 -10.94 -37.58 -2.51
CA LEU A 194 -10.02 -38.66 -2.90
C LEU A 194 -9.79 -38.76 -4.42
N ALA A 195 -10.51 -37.98 -5.23
CA ALA A 195 -10.37 -38.00 -6.68
C ALA A 195 -9.01 -37.45 -7.13
N ASP A 196 -8.52 -37.91 -8.28
CA ASP A 196 -7.31 -37.36 -8.90
C ASP A 196 -7.54 -35.88 -9.24
N GLY A 197 -6.53 -35.06 -8.96
CA GLY A 197 -6.60 -33.61 -9.16
C GLY A 197 -7.42 -32.86 -8.10
N SER A 198 -7.92 -33.55 -7.06
CA SER A 198 -8.59 -32.87 -5.95
C SER A 198 -7.64 -31.95 -5.17
N PRO A 199 -8.16 -30.89 -4.48
CA PRO A 199 -7.34 -30.01 -3.64
C PRO A 199 -6.49 -30.77 -2.62
N LEU A 200 -6.99 -31.86 -2.09
CA LEU A 200 -6.27 -32.73 -1.15
C LEU A 200 -5.06 -33.40 -1.82
N ARG A 201 -5.24 -33.99 -3.00
CA ARG A 201 -4.14 -34.65 -3.75
C ARG A 201 -3.08 -33.66 -4.21
N GLU A 202 -3.51 -32.49 -4.67
CA GLU A 202 -2.58 -31.45 -5.10
C GLU A 202 -1.82 -30.82 -3.92
N ALA A 203 -2.43 -30.68 -2.73
CA ALA A 203 -1.75 -30.26 -1.53
C ALA A 203 -0.57 -31.17 -1.18
N ILE A 204 -0.71 -32.50 -1.35
CA ILE A 204 0.39 -33.44 -1.09
C ILE A 204 1.58 -33.22 -2.03
N LYS A 205 1.30 -32.88 -3.30
CA LYS A 205 2.37 -32.64 -4.32
C LYS A 205 3.15 -31.35 -4.07
N VAL A 206 2.50 -30.31 -3.56
CA VAL A 206 3.06 -28.97 -3.42
C VAL A 206 3.62 -28.73 -2.03
N MET A 207 2.91 -29.17 -0.99
CA MET A 207 3.36 -29.07 0.41
C MET A 207 4.21 -30.30 0.78
N THR A 208 5.40 -30.37 0.20
CA THR A 208 6.36 -31.45 0.47
C THR A 208 7.04 -31.27 1.82
N PRO A 209 7.69 -32.32 2.42
CA PRO A 209 8.49 -32.16 3.62
C PRO A 209 9.52 -31.03 3.54
N GLU A 210 10.11 -30.82 2.37
CA GLU A 210 11.09 -29.73 2.13
C GLU A 210 10.45 -28.36 2.11
N THR A 211 9.33 -28.20 1.41
CA THR A 211 8.62 -26.90 1.34
C THR A 211 8.01 -26.50 2.68
N CYS A 212 7.59 -27.48 3.49
CA CYS A 212 7.11 -27.28 4.86
C CYS A 212 8.25 -27.14 5.89
N GLY A 213 9.51 -27.29 5.49
CA GLY A 213 10.65 -27.05 6.37
C GLY A 213 10.85 -28.11 7.46
N VAL A 214 10.54 -29.39 7.21
CA VAL A 214 10.66 -30.48 8.21
C VAL A 214 12.07 -30.59 8.77
N ASN A 215 13.10 -30.24 8.01
CA ASN A 215 14.50 -30.30 8.40
C ASN A 215 15.01 -28.97 9.02
N THR A 216 14.15 -27.99 9.25
CA THR A 216 14.51 -26.71 9.87
C THR A 216 14.06 -26.70 11.34
N THR A 217 14.71 -25.88 12.16
CA THR A 217 14.49 -25.84 13.62
C THR A 217 13.08 -25.38 14.03
N SER A 218 12.43 -24.59 13.17
CA SER A 218 11.11 -23.98 13.46
C SER A 218 10.02 -24.33 12.45
N GLY A 219 10.30 -25.20 11.45
CA GLY A 219 9.39 -25.40 10.33
C GLY A 219 9.31 -24.17 9.41
N ASN A 220 8.70 -24.33 8.25
CA ASN A 220 8.42 -23.19 7.35
C ASN A 220 6.92 -22.86 7.41
N VAL A 221 6.52 -22.11 8.43
CA VAL A 221 5.11 -21.67 8.60
C VAL A 221 4.71 -20.59 7.60
N GLU A 222 5.66 -19.90 6.96
CA GLU A 222 5.38 -18.86 5.96
C GLU A 222 4.64 -19.41 4.74
N ILE A 223 4.78 -20.70 4.42
CA ILE A 223 4.03 -21.35 3.35
C ILE A 223 2.51 -21.17 3.51
N ILE A 224 2.04 -21.11 4.75
CA ILE A 224 0.61 -20.94 5.08
C ILE A 224 0.15 -19.54 4.66
N GLY A 225 0.94 -18.52 4.96
CA GLY A 225 0.67 -17.15 4.55
C GLY A 225 0.71 -16.94 3.03
N TRP A 226 1.67 -17.58 2.33
CA TRP A 226 1.73 -17.56 0.87
C TRP A 226 0.50 -18.22 0.24
N LEU A 227 0.07 -19.37 0.75
CA LEU A 227 -1.12 -20.06 0.27
C LEU A 227 -2.37 -19.21 0.45
N TYR A 228 -2.51 -18.50 1.58
CA TYR A 228 -3.58 -17.55 1.80
C TYR A 228 -3.59 -16.43 0.75
N GLN A 229 -2.46 -15.78 0.56
CA GLN A 229 -2.34 -14.68 -0.40
C GLN A 229 -2.75 -15.11 -1.81
N PHE A 230 -2.24 -16.26 -2.27
CA PHE A 230 -2.53 -16.75 -3.61
C PHE A 230 -3.98 -17.21 -3.78
N TYR A 231 -4.58 -17.77 -2.74
CA TYR A 231 -5.99 -18.15 -2.75
C TYR A 231 -6.92 -16.95 -2.94
N ILE A 232 -6.63 -15.82 -2.29
CA ILE A 232 -7.48 -14.63 -2.34
C ILE A 232 -7.16 -13.72 -3.56
N ALA A 233 -6.03 -13.90 -4.24
CA ALA A 233 -5.59 -13.04 -5.34
C ALA A 233 -6.65 -12.84 -6.45
N PRO A 234 -7.38 -13.86 -6.94
CA PRO A 234 -8.43 -13.66 -7.94
C PRO A 234 -9.58 -12.77 -7.44
N ARG A 235 -9.93 -12.86 -6.16
CA ARG A 235 -10.93 -11.99 -5.54
C ARG A 235 -10.44 -10.54 -5.47
N LYS A 236 -9.18 -10.35 -5.08
CA LYS A 236 -8.51 -9.03 -5.07
C LYS A 236 -8.57 -8.38 -6.45
N ASP A 237 -8.20 -9.11 -7.50
CA ASP A 237 -8.23 -8.59 -8.88
C ASP A 237 -9.64 -8.16 -9.31
N SER A 238 -10.66 -8.94 -8.96
CA SER A 238 -12.06 -8.61 -9.22
C SER A 238 -12.50 -7.33 -8.50
N VAL A 239 -12.14 -7.17 -7.22
CA VAL A 239 -12.44 -5.97 -6.42
C VAL A 239 -11.73 -4.75 -6.99
N MET A 240 -10.45 -4.86 -7.35
CA MET A 240 -9.66 -3.78 -7.96
C MET A 240 -10.22 -3.35 -9.32
N ALA A 241 -10.68 -4.30 -10.13
CA ALA A 241 -11.39 -4.01 -11.39
C ALA A 241 -12.74 -3.30 -11.13
N GLY A 242 -13.42 -3.65 -10.04
CA GLY A 242 -14.63 -2.97 -9.56
C GLY A 242 -14.38 -1.49 -9.21
N PHE A 243 -13.29 -1.19 -8.51
CA PHE A 243 -12.89 0.18 -8.16
C PHE A 243 -12.65 1.06 -9.40
N LYS A 244 -12.03 0.50 -10.46
CA LYS A 244 -11.86 1.21 -11.75
C LYS A 244 -13.21 1.57 -12.40
N LYS A 245 -14.28 0.82 -12.10
CA LYS A 245 -15.66 1.07 -12.55
C LYS A 245 -16.48 1.91 -11.57
N GLY A 246 -15.87 2.41 -10.48
CA GLY A 246 -16.51 3.28 -9.49
C GLY A 246 -17.25 2.54 -8.37
N LYS A 247 -17.15 1.20 -8.27
CA LYS A 247 -17.65 0.45 -7.11
C LYS A 247 -16.91 0.88 -5.84
N LYS A 248 -17.54 0.71 -4.68
CA LYS A 248 -16.97 0.98 -3.36
C LYS A 248 -16.80 -0.32 -2.60
N ALA A 249 -15.81 -0.38 -1.71
CA ALA A 249 -15.62 -1.53 -0.86
C ALA A 249 -16.72 -1.62 0.21
N GLY A 250 -17.36 -2.77 0.28
CA GLY A 250 -18.18 -3.20 1.41
C GLY A 250 -17.37 -4.07 2.38
N ALA A 251 -18.00 -4.62 3.41
CA ALA A 251 -17.35 -5.46 4.41
C ALA A 251 -16.62 -6.67 3.77
N ASN A 252 -17.26 -7.35 2.83
CA ASN A 252 -16.70 -8.53 2.16
C ASN A 252 -15.58 -8.23 1.15
N GLU A 253 -15.44 -6.97 0.69
CA GLU A 253 -14.38 -6.55 -0.23
C GLU A 253 -13.16 -5.97 0.47
N ILE A 254 -13.31 -5.41 1.67
CA ILE A 254 -12.21 -4.78 2.41
C ILE A 254 -11.03 -5.74 2.61
N PRO A 255 -11.19 -6.96 3.13
CA PRO A 255 -10.08 -7.88 3.34
C PRO A 255 -9.33 -8.20 2.04
N ALA A 256 -10.07 -8.50 0.95
CA ALA A 256 -9.46 -8.80 -0.34
C ALA A 256 -8.76 -7.58 -0.98
N ALA A 257 -9.32 -6.37 -0.80
CA ALA A 257 -8.76 -5.14 -1.37
C ALA A 257 -7.47 -4.69 -0.67
N THR A 258 -7.35 -4.97 0.62
CA THR A 258 -6.29 -4.40 1.47
C THR A 258 -5.21 -5.40 1.85
N GLN A 259 -5.42 -6.68 1.54
CA GLN A 259 -4.42 -7.70 1.85
C GLN A 259 -3.13 -7.50 1.09
N LEU A 260 -2.03 -7.54 1.82
CA LEU A 260 -0.71 -7.22 1.35
C LEU A 260 0.33 -8.05 2.09
N PHE A 261 1.14 -8.83 1.36
CA PHE A 261 2.22 -9.63 1.95
C PHE A 261 3.46 -8.75 2.16
N THR A 262 4.06 -8.81 3.34
CA THR A 262 5.28 -8.08 3.66
C THR A 262 6.49 -8.98 3.43
N PRO A 263 7.47 -8.60 2.59
CA PRO A 263 8.71 -9.34 2.45
C PRO A 263 9.42 -9.60 3.78
N GLU A 264 9.98 -10.80 3.96
CA GLU A 264 10.59 -11.25 5.22
C GLU A 264 11.65 -10.29 5.75
N TRP A 265 12.50 -9.71 4.90
CA TRP A 265 13.52 -8.76 5.32
C TRP A 265 12.96 -7.45 5.91
N ILE A 266 11.76 -7.02 5.47
CA ILE A 266 11.06 -5.86 6.06
C ILE A 266 10.49 -6.23 7.42
N VAL A 267 9.91 -7.42 7.53
CA VAL A 267 9.39 -7.95 8.81
C VAL A 267 10.53 -8.00 9.83
N ARG A 268 11.68 -8.56 9.45
CA ARG A 268 12.87 -8.62 10.31
C ARG A 268 13.35 -7.23 10.71
N TYR A 269 13.44 -6.30 9.77
CA TYR A 269 13.82 -4.91 10.07
C TYR A 269 12.88 -4.29 11.12
N LEU A 270 11.57 -4.37 10.92
CA LEU A 270 10.60 -3.76 11.82
C LEU A 270 10.65 -4.37 13.23
N VAL A 271 10.69 -5.70 13.33
CA VAL A 271 10.69 -6.40 14.63
C VAL A 271 12.04 -6.24 15.34
N GLN A 272 13.19 -6.32 14.64
CA GLN A 272 14.50 -6.12 15.25
C GLN A 272 14.66 -4.69 15.80
N ASN A 273 14.10 -3.69 15.11
CA ASN A 273 14.19 -2.28 15.51
C ASN A 273 13.03 -1.79 16.40
N THR A 274 12.11 -2.68 16.78
CA THR A 274 11.10 -2.41 17.81
C THR A 274 11.31 -3.31 19.02
N VAL A 275 10.93 -4.58 18.94
CA VAL A 275 11.06 -5.55 20.04
C VAL A 275 12.52 -5.73 20.44
N GLY A 276 13.39 -5.99 19.46
CA GLY A 276 14.83 -6.15 19.69
C GLY A 276 15.45 -4.87 20.24
N ARG A 277 15.09 -3.70 19.68
CA ARG A 277 15.59 -2.41 20.12
C ARG A 277 15.21 -2.12 21.59
N LEU A 278 13.95 -2.34 21.96
CA LEU A 278 13.46 -2.11 23.30
C LEU A 278 14.16 -3.03 24.31
N TRP A 279 14.44 -4.29 23.93
CA TRP A 279 15.24 -5.20 24.74
C TRP A 279 16.67 -4.70 24.94
N MET A 280 17.37 -4.36 23.86
CA MET A 280 18.77 -3.88 23.92
C MET A 280 18.93 -2.59 24.71
N GLU A 281 17.95 -1.69 24.68
CA GLU A 281 17.98 -0.45 25.45
C GLU A 281 17.88 -0.68 26.96
N ASN A 282 17.25 -1.77 27.39
CA ASN A 282 17.15 -2.19 28.80
C ASN A 282 18.28 -3.14 29.22
N HIS A 283 18.92 -3.82 28.26
CA HIS A 283 19.96 -4.84 28.48
C HIS A 283 21.20 -4.55 27.61
N PRO A 284 21.94 -3.46 27.89
CA PRO A 284 23.06 -3.01 27.05
C PRO A 284 24.22 -4.00 26.96
N ASP A 285 24.36 -4.90 27.93
CA ASP A 285 25.38 -5.95 27.94
C ASP A 285 24.99 -7.19 27.10
N CYS A 286 23.77 -7.27 26.56
CA CYS A 286 23.29 -8.36 25.72
C CYS A 286 23.93 -8.32 24.34
N ALA A 287 24.38 -9.46 23.83
CA ALA A 287 25.08 -9.56 22.53
C ALA A 287 24.18 -10.01 21.38
N LEU A 288 22.87 -10.22 21.58
CA LEU A 288 21.97 -10.76 20.57
C LEU A 288 21.88 -9.89 19.30
N ALA A 289 22.00 -8.56 19.46
CA ALA A 289 21.98 -7.64 18.34
C ALA A 289 23.07 -7.87 17.29
N ASP A 290 24.20 -8.48 17.65
CA ASP A 290 25.28 -8.82 16.72
C ASP A 290 24.80 -9.82 15.65
N GLY A 291 23.86 -10.70 16.03
CA GLY A 291 23.23 -11.68 15.14
C GLY A 291 22.08 -11.13 14.29
N TRP A 292 21.55 -9.96 14.60
CA TRP A 292 20.40 -9.37 13.91
C TRP A 292 20.83 -8.58 12.69
N GLU A 293 20.49 -9.08 11.52
CA GLU A 293 21.00 -8.58 10.23
C GLU A 293 20.58 -7.16 9.90
N TYR A 294 19.38 -6.74 10.33
CA TYR A 294 18.75 -5.46 9.99
C TYR A 294 18.61 -4.51 11.19
N TYR A 295 19.26 -4.83 12.28
CA TYR A 295 19.26 -3.99 13.48
C TYR A 295 20.10 -2.72 13.24
N ILE A 296 19.54 -1.56 13.60
CA ILE A 296 20.18 -0.25 13.51
C ILE A 296 20.43 0.23 14.95
N ALA A 297 21.68 0.35 15.34
CA ALA A 297 22.05 0.87 16.66
C ALA A 297 21.66 2.36 16.80
N PRO A 298 21.34 2.84 18.03
CA PRO A 298 21.08 4.25 18.27
C PRO A 298 22.25 5.12 17.89
N THR A 299 21.98 6.36 17.43
CA THR A 299 23.03 7.33 17.05
C THR A 299 23.72 7.94 18.26
N SER A 300 23.05 7.99 19.39
CA SER A 300 23.57 8.50 20.67
C SER A 300 22.72 7.98 21.82
N ASP A 301 23.25 8.09 23.06
CA ASP A 301 22.45 7.84 24.25
C ASP A 301 21.36 8.89 24.37
N ASP A 302 20.12 8.42 24.50
CA ASP A 302 18.93 9.25 24.66
C ASP A 302 18.60 9.39 26.15
N ASP A 303 18.53 10.62 26.62
CA ASP A 303 18.12 10.93 28.02
C ASP A 303 16.58 10.86 28.21
N THR A 304 15.81 10.55 27.16
CA THR A 304 14.35 10.43 27.28
C THR A 304 13.96 9.18 28.05
N ALA A 305 12.92 9.28 28.88
CA ALA A 305 12.42 8.15 29.65
C ALA A 305 12.02 6.99 28.69
N LYS A 306 12.66 5.84 28.80
CA LYS A 306 12.38 4.62 28.05
C LYS A 306 11.40 3.75 28.83
N LEU A 307 10.67 2.87 28.13
CA LEU A 307 9.88 1.84 28.80
C LEU A 307 10.85 0.88 29.49
N THR A 308 10.68 0.71 30.81
CA THR A 308 11.48 -0.24 31.56
C THR A 308 10.95 -1.64 31.33
N VAL A 309 11.81 -2.53 30.87
CA VAL A 309 11.52 -3.94 30.62
C VAL A 309 12.54 -4.76 31.42
N SER A 310 12.07 -5.42 32.45
CA SER A 310 12.93 -6.17 33.39
C SER A 310 12.95 -7.66 33.07
N SER A 311 11.94 -8.16 32.37
CA SER A 311 11.85 -9.57 31.96
C SER A 311 11.24 -9.68 30.56
N PRO A 312 11.51 -10.78 29.83
CA PRO A 312 10.97 -10.98 28.49
C PRO A 312 9.43 -10.98 28.43
N GLU A 313 8.73 -11.39 29.50
CA GLU A 313 7.26 -11.42 29.59
C GLU A 313 6.64 -10.01 29.46
N GLU A 314 7.39 -8.96 29.79
CA GLU A 314 6.92 -7.57 29.70
C GLU A 314 6.97 -7.02 28.26
N LEU A 315 7.68 -7.70 27.34
CA LEU A 315 7.77 -7.34 25.93
C LEU A 315 6.48 -7.70 25.16
N THR A 316 5.42 -6.95 25.37
CA THR A 316 4.17 -7.16 24.60
C THR A 316 4.26 -6.58 23.20
N VAL A 317 3.88 -7.39 22.20
CA VAL A 317 3.93 -7.05 20.75
C VAL A 317 2.53 -7.14 20.18
N CYS A 318 2.04 -6.06 19.59
CA CYS A 318 0.74 -6.04 18.93
C CYS A 318 0.86 -5.78 17.43
N ASP A 319 0.14 -6.58 16.63
CA ASP A 319 -0.16 -6.29 15.23
C ASP A 319 -1.67 -6.08 15.09
N PRO A 320 -2.16 -4.83 14.96
CA PRO A 320 -3.60 -4.55 14.93
C PRO A 320 -4.29 -4.83 13.58
N ALA A 321 -3.55 -5.33 12.60
CA ALA A 321 -4.06 -5.80 11.30
C ALA A 321 -3.18 -6.97 10.82
N CYS A 322 -3.12 -8.04 11.63
CA CYS A 322 -2.06 -9.04 11.54
C CYS A 322 -2.10 -9.93 10.30
N GLY A 323 -3.19 -9.93 9.54
CA GLY A 323 -3.34 -10.81 8.39
C GLY A 323 -3.13 -12.27 8.79
N SER A 324 -2.25 -12.97 8.08
CA SER A 324 -1.84 -14.35 8.40
C SER A 324 -0.70 -14.45 9.43
N GLY A 325 -0.37 -13.36 10.14
CA GLY A 325 0.52 -13.35 11.30
C GLY A 325 2.02 -13.25 11.02
N HIS A 326 2.44 -12.74 9.86
CA HIS A 326 3.87 -12.67 9.47
C HIS A 326 4.75 -11.90 10.46
N MET A 327 4.28 -10.73 10.94
CA MET A 327 5.03 -9.95 11.94
C MET A 327 5.17 -10.73 13.23
N LEU A 328 4.08 -11.33 13.70
CA LEU A 328 4.03 -12.07 14.97
C LEU A 328 4.83 -13.37 14.92
N THR A 329 4.87 -14.06 13.76
CA THR A 329 5.67 -15.30 13.63
C THR A 329 7.18 -15.03 13.69
N TYR A 330 7.66 -13.91 13.17
CA TYR A 330 9.06 -13.53 13.34
C TYR A 330 9.33 -12.94 14.74
N ALA A 331 8.38 -12.18 15.30
CA ALA A 331 8.49 -11.73 16.70
C ALA A 331 8.59 -12.92 17.66
N PHE A 332 7.88 -14.04 17.37
CA PHE A 332 8.05 -15.29 18.11
C PHE A 332 9.51 -15.80 18.10
N ASP A 333 10.15 -15.82 16.94
CA ASP A 333 11.54 -16.30 16.83
C ASP A 333 12.51 -15.39 17.59
N LEU A 334 12.37 -14.06 17.47
CA LEU A 334 13.22 -13.10 18.17
C LEU A 334 13.00 -13.15 19.69
N LEU A 335 11.76 -13.24 20.16
CA LEU A 335 11.46 -13.43 21.58
C LEU A 335 12.02 -14.76 22.10
N TYR A 336 11.95 -15.82 21.31
CA TYR A 336 12.52 -17.11 21.68
C TYR A 336 14.04 -16.99 21.94
N GLU A 337 14.77 -16.25 21.11
CA GLU A 337 16.21 -15.98 21.30
C GLU A 337 16.44 -15.18 22.60
N ILE A 338 15.61 -14.18 22.89
CA ILE A 338 15.69 -13.36 24.13
C ILE A 338 15.45 -14.22 25.38
N TYR A 339 14.40 -15.03 25.40
CA TYR A 339 14.11 -15.94 26.53
C TYR A 339 15.22 -16.99 26.74
N GLU A 340 15.78 -17.48 25.63
CA GLU A 340 16.87 -18.47 25.69
C GLU A 340 18.16 -17.85 26.26
N ASP A 341 18.50 -16.60 25.90
CA ASP A 341 19.63 -15.83 26.42
C ASP A 341 19.48 -15.55 27.93
N GLU A 342 18.24 -15.26 28.36
CA GLU A 342 17.89 -15.07 29.80
C GLU A 342 17.85 -16.38 30.59
N GLY A 343 18.11 -17.53 29.95
CA GLY A 343 18.25 -18.83 30.63
C GLY A 343 16.95 -19.56 30.92
N TYR A 344 15.84 -19.20 30.30
CA TYR A 344 14.58 -19.92 30.43
C TYR A 344 14.66 -21.33 29.82
N ALA A 345 13.89 -22.26 30.39
CA ALA A 345 13.91 -23.63 29.86
C ALA A 345 13.27 -23.70 28.44
N PRO A 346 13.94 -24.28 27.46
CA PRO A 346 13.44 -24.31 26.07
C PRO A 346 12.04 -24.93 25.88
N SER A 347 11.60 -25.77 26.81
CA SER A 347 10.26 -26.39 26.79
C SER A 347 9.14 -25.42 27.21
N ASP A 348 9.46 -24.39 27.97
CA ASP A 348 8.50 -23.47 28.59
C ASP A 348 8.38 -22.17 27.76
N ILE A 349 9.47 -21.76 27.11
CA ILE A 349 9.55 -20.53 26.29
C ILE A 349 8.36 -20.39 25.32
N PRO A 350 7.98 -21.41 24.51
CA PRO A 350 6.86 -21.25 23.58
C PRO A 350 5.50 -20.95 24.23
N VAL A 351 5.31 -21.43 25.44
CA VAL A 351 4.10 -21.18 26.25
C VAL A 351 4.12 -19.73 26.73
N LEU A 352 5.22 -19.27 27.32
CA LEU A 352 5.37 -17.93 27.84
C LEU A 352 5.20 -16.87 26.74
N ILE A 353 5.77 -17.10 25.55
CA ILE A 353 5.61 -16.19 24.40
C ILE A 353 4.14 -16.04 24.01
N LEU A 354 3.38 -17.14 23.92
CA LEU A 354 1.98 -17.08 23.51
C LEU A 354 1.05 -16.57 24.62
N GLU A 355 1.40 -16.74 25.88
CA GLU A 355 0.60 -16.25 27.03
C GLU A 355 0.85 -14.78 27.31
N HIS A 356 2.07 -14.26 27.09
CA HIS A 356 2.45 -12.94 27.57
C HIS A 356 2.76 -11.92 26.46
N ASN A 357 3.34 -12.35 25.32
CA ASN A 357 3.99 -11.42 24.43
C ASN A 357 3.21 -11.06 23.18
N LEU A 358 2.58 -12.01 22.49
CA LEU A 358 2.10 -11.82 21.12
C LEU A 358 0.58 -11.60 21.05
N PHE A 359 0.17 -10.47 20.47
CA PHE A 359 -1.22 -10.08 20.30
C PHE A 359 -1.50 -9.67 18.86
N GLY A 360 -2.54 -10.24 18.25
CA GLY A 360 -2.96 -9.90 16.91
C GLY A 360 -4.43 -9.54 16.83
N MET A 361 -4.81 -8.61 15.98
CA MET A 361 -6.18 -8.29 15.67
C MET A 361 -6.41 -8.42 14.16
N GLU A 362 -7.53 -9.01 13.75
CA GLU A 362 -7.82 -9.20 12.33
C GLU A 362 -9.33 -9.12 12.08
N ILE A 363 -9.72 -8.51 10.96
CA ILE A 363 -11.11 -8.40 10.53
C ILE A 363 -11.58 -9.65 9.76
N ASP A 364 -10.65 -10.29 9.03
CA ASP A 364 -10.93 -11.50 8.25
C ASP A 364 -10.74 -12.75 9.11
N GLU A 365 -11.85 -13.45 9.40
CA GLU A 365 -11.84 -14.73 10.14
C GLU A 365 -10.79 -15.71 9.59
N ARG A 366 -10.66 -15.78 8.29
CA ARG A 366 -9.78 -16.72 7.59
C ARG A 366 -8.31 -16.42 7.85
N ALA A 367 -7.94 -15.15 7.82
CA ALA A 367 -6.59 -14.71 8.12
C ALA A 367 -6.26 -14.90 9.61
N ALA A 368 -7.20 -14.55 10.51
CA ALA A 368 -7.06 -14.75 11.94
C ALA A 368 -6.82 -16.23 12.31
N GLN A 369 -7.59 -17.17 11.71
CA GLN A 369 -7.40 -18.60 11.88
C GLN A 369 -5.99 -19.06 11.46
N LEU A 370 -5.48 -18.56 10.35
CA LEU A 370 -4.15 -18.91 9.87
C LEU A 370 -3.03 -18.28 10.69
N ALA A 371 -3.20 -17.05 11.21
CA ALA A 371 -2.27 -16.43 12.14
C ALA A 371 -2.15 -17.26 13.43
N ALA A 372 -3.29 -17.62 14.03
CA ALA A 372 -3.32 -18.47 15.22
C ALA A 372 -2.69 -19.84 14.94
N PHE A 373 -2.99 -20.46 13.79
CA PHE A 373 -2.40 -21.72 13.37
C PHE A 373 -0.88 -21.62 13.20
N ALA A 374 -0.39 -20.59 12.52
CA ALA A 374 1.06 -20.39 12.28
C ALA A 374 1.84 -20.24 13.61
N LEU A 375 1.33 -19.44 14.56
CA LEU A 375 1.92 -19.29 15.89
C LEU A 375 1.91 -20.59 16.68
N THR A 376 0.79 -21.32 16.65
CA THR A 376 0.66 -22.63 17.30
C THR A 376 1.64 -23.64 16.71
N MET A 377 1.85 -23.65 15.41
CA MET A 377 2.80 -24.55 14.75
C MET A 377 4.27 -24.16 15.08
N LYS A 378 4.57 -22.87 15.18
CA LYS A 378 5.89 -22.39 15.70
C LYS A 378 6.14 -22.92 17.10
N ALA A 379 5.20 -22.73 18.01
CA ALA A 379 5.31 -23.22 19.39
C ALA A 379 5.45 -24.74 19.46
N ARG A 380 4.66 -25.46 18.67
CA ARG A 380 4.74 -26.93 18.60
C ARG A 380 6.07 -27.43 18.02
N GLY A 381 6.64 -26.73 17.05
CA GLY A 381 7.97 -27.01 16.49
C GLY A 381 9.08 -26.93 17.53
N ARG A 382 8.99 -25.97 18.45
CA ARG A 382 9.96 -25.78 19.56
C ARG A 382 9.71 -26.72 20.76
N SER A 383 8.44 -27.12 21.04
CA SER A 383 8.09 -27.94 22.19
C SER A 383 7.20 -29.13 21.79
N ARG A 384 7.74 -30.36 21.87
CA ARG A 384 6.98 -31.59 21.54
C ARG A 384 5.75 -31.82 22.42
N ARG A 385 5.70 -31.21 23.60
CA ARG A 385 4.59 -31.35 24.56
C ARG A 385 3.65 -30.16 24.55
N PHE A 386 3.82 -29.22 23.64
CA PHE A 386 3.07 -27.95 23.59
C PHE A 386 1.54 -28.16 23.65
N PHE A 387 0.98 -29.03 22.81
CA PHE A 387 -0.47 -29.29 22.80
C PHE A 387 -1.04 -29.74 24.16
N ARG A 388 -0.24 -30.35 25.04
CA ARG A 388 -0.70 -30.75 26.36
C ARG A 388 -0.93 -29.60 27.33
N LYS A 389 -0.37 -28.43 26.98
CA LYS A 389 -0.52 -27.19 27.77
C LYS A 389 -1.80 -26.43 27.42
N GLN A 390 -2.42 -26.73 26.29
CA GLN A 390 -3.69 -26.14 25.79
C GLN A 390 -3.67 -24.60 25.72
N VAL A 391 -2.49 -23.99 25.52
CA VAL A 391 -2.34 -22.54 25.33
C VAL A 391 -2.84 -22.13 23.95
N GLN A 392 -3.63 -21.07 23.90
CA GLN A 392 -4.11 -20.47 22.64
C GLN A 392 -3.38 -19.17 22.34
N PRO A 393 -3.06 -18.87 21.08
CA PRO A 393 -2.52 -17.58 20.69
C PRO A 393 -3.54 -16.45 20.86
N HIS A 394 -3.10 -15.29 21.30
CA HIS A 394 -3.93 -14.08 21.41
C HIS A 394 -4.15 -13.43 20.04
N ILE A 395 -4.96 -14.06 19.21
CA ILE A 395 -5.40 -13.54 17.92
C ILE A 395 -6.91 -13.29 17.98
N GLU A 396 -7.29 -12.00 18.07
CA GLU A 396 -8.70 -11.62 18.17
C GLU A 396 -9.25 -11.25 16.78
N GLN A 397 -10.31 -11.94 16.40
CA GLN A 397 -11.09 -11.58 15.23
C GLN A 397 -12.10 -10.50 15.61
N ILE A 398 -11.95 -9.31 15.03
CA ILE A 398 -12.88 -8.19 15.25
C ILE A 398 -14.17 -8.42 14.46
N ARG A 399 -15.23 -8.83 15.16
CA ARG A 399 -16.52 -9.28 14.59
C ARG A 399 -17.61 -8.24 14.78
N LYS A 400 -18.49 -8.18 13.79
CA LYS A 400 -19.74 -7.43 13.90
C LYS A 400 -20.65 -8.07 14.95
N ILE A 401 -21.06 -7.28 15.95
CA ILE A 401 -22.01 -7.67 16.98
C ILE A 401 -23.00 -6.53 17.14
N GLN A 402 -24.31 -6.88 17.15
CA GLN A 402 -25.38 -5.90 17.28
C GLN A 402 -26.47 -6.45 18.19
N PHE A 403 -27.02 -5.62 19.03
CA PHE A 403 -28.09 -5.91 19.96
C PHE A 403 -29.30 -5.01 19.73
N SER A 404 -30.49 -5.52 19.99
CA SER A 404 -31.72 -4.73 20.14
C SER A 404 -31.74 -4.00 21.49
N GLU A 405 -32.61 -3.02 21.65
CA GLU A 405 -32.79 -2.31 22.94
C GLU A 405 -33.13 -3.29 24.08
N ALA A 406 -34.01 -4.27 23.82
CA ALA A 406 -34.37 -5.28 24.84
C ALA A 406 -33.21 -6.17 25.25
N GLU A 407 -32.34 -6.55 24.29
CA GLU A 407 -31.12 -7.34 24.59
C GLU A 407 -30.11 -6.50 25.37
N THR A 408 -29.99 -5.19 25.08
CA THR A 408 -29.09 -4.31 25.85
C THR A 408 -29.56 -4.08 27.28
N ASP A 409 -30.85 -4.01 27.50
CA ASP A 409 -31.43 -3.96 28.85
C ASP A 409 -31.12 -5.25 29.62
N GLU A 410 -31.31 -6.42 28.99
CA GLU A 410 -30.99 -7.71 29.57
C GLU A 410 -29.48 -7.88 29.84
N LEU A 411 -28.60 -7.40 28.95
CA LEU A 411 -27.15 -7.38 29.18
C LEU A 411 -26.79 -6.49 30.39
N ASN A 412 -27.43 -5.35 30.55
CA ASN A 412 -27.22 -4.47 31.70
C ASN A 412 -27.58 -5.16 33.03
N GLU A 413 -28.67 -5.96 33.02
CA GLU A 413 -29.04 -6.77 34.17
C GLU A 413 -28.05 -7.93 34.43
N LEU A 414 -27.65 -8.64 33.35
CA LEU A 414 -26.72 -9.77 33.45
C LEU A 414 -25.33 -9.42 33.97
N TYR A 415 -24.83 -8.26 33.57
CA TYR A 415 -23.50 -7.79 33.95
C TYR A 415 -23.51 -6.78 35.12
N ASP A 416 -24.68 -6.49 35.72
CA ASP A 416 -24.86 -5.49 36.76
C ASP A 416 -24.27 -4.13 36.43
N VAL A 417 -24.55 -3.66 35.21
CA VAL A 417 -24.05 -2.37 34.69
C VAL A 417 -25.20 -1.52 34.14
N THR A 418 -24.93 -0.22 33.88
CA THR A 418 -25.88 0.67 33.22
C THR A 418 -25.19 1.36 32.06
N LEU A 419 -25.17 0.72 30.91
CA LEU A 419 -24.63 1.26 29.68
C LEU A 419 -25.73 1.60 28.68
N PRO A 420 -25.65 2.76 27.98
CA PRO A 420 -26.51 3.06 26.85
C PRO A 420 -26.42 2.00 25.75
N SER A 421 -27.50 1.81 24.99
CA SER A 421 -27.56 0.81 23.90
C SER A 421 -26.50 1.07 22.83
N GLU A 422 -26.14 2.34 22.56
CA GLU A 422 -25.10 2.71 21.60
C GLU A 422 -23.73 2.19 22.01
N ILE A 423 -23.45 2.11 23.32
CA ILE A 423 -22.17 1.63 23.84
C ILE A 423 -22.05 0.11 23.67
N TRP A 424 -23.07 -0.66 23.99
CA TRP A 424 -23.14 -2.09 23.68
C TRP A 424 -23.01 -2.38 22.17
N ASN A 425 -23.53 -1.47 21.33
CA ASN A 425 -23.49 -1.56 19.88
C ASN A 425 -22.23 -0.93 19.24
N THR A 426 -21.17 -0.66 19.98
CA THR A 426 -19.88 -0.17 19.47
C THR A 426 -19.37 -0.98 18.29
N TYR A 427 -19.63 -2.30 18.30
CA TYR A 427 -19.16 -3.23 17.27
C TYR A 427 -20.19 -3.54 16.18
N ALA A 428 -21.28 -2.79 16.07
CA ALA A 428 -22.33 -3.02 15.05
C ALA A 428 -21.83 -2.92 13.59
N ASN A 429 -20.67 -2.32 13.35
CA ASN A 429 -20.04 -2.20 12.03
C ASN A 429 -18.55 -2.62 12.07
N ALA A 430 -18.20 -3.52 12.96
CA ALA A 430 -16.82 -3.93 13.15
C ALA A 430 -16.24 -4.68 11.94
N ASP A 431 -17.09 -5.32 11.14
CA ASP A 431 -16.78 -5.93 9.85
C ASP A 431 -16.29 -4.93 8.76
N VAL A 432 -16.45 -3.61 9.02
CA VAL A 432 -15.96 -2.52 8.16
C VAL A 432 -14.84 -1.73 8.81
N PHE A 433 -14.97 -1.44 10.12
CA PHE A 433 -14.06 -0.54 10.82
C PHE A 433 -12.86 -1.26 11.45
N GLY A 434 -13.01 -2.54 11.80
CA GLY A 434 -11.95 -3.36 12.39
C GLY A 434 -11.34 -2.71 13.63
N SER A 435 -10.03 -2.83 13.77
CA SER A 435 -9.27 -2.29 14.89
C SER A 435 -9.14 -0.75 14.91
N LEU A 436 -9.71 -0.04 13.92
CA LEU A 436 -9.89 1.42 13.99
C LEU A 436 -10.97 1.84 14.99
N ILE A 437 -11.81 0.90 15.47
CA ILE A 437 -12.78 1.20 16.51
C ILE A 437 -12.07 1.67 17.77
N GLN A 438 -12.54 2.79 18.31
CA GLN A 438 -12.12 3.33 19.59
C GLN A 438 -13.23 3.06 20.60
N PRO A 439 -13.11 2.04 21.47
CA PRO A 439 -14.11 1.74 22.46
C PRO A 439 -14.34 2.92 23.43
N ASP A 440 -15.59 3.09 23.86
CA ASP A 440 -15.91 4.09 24.88
C ASP A 440 -15.27 3.73 26.22
N THR A 441 -14.87 4.75 26.98
CA THR A 441 -14.22 4.56 28.29
C THR A 441 -15.14 3.87 29.31
N MET A 442 -16.46 4.03 29.20
CA MET A 442 -17.42 3.32 30.04
C MET A 442 -17.40 1.80 29.77
N LEU A 443 -17.34 1.41 28.49
CA LEU A 443 -17.24 0.00 28.11
C LEU A 443 -15.88 -0.60 28.54
N ALA A 444 -14.80 0.14 28.35
CA ALA A 444 -13.47 -0.27 28.80
C ALA A 444 -13.42 -0.47 30.33
N ALA A 445 -13.99 0.44 31.11
CA ALA A 445 -14.06 0.31 32.57
C ALA A 445 -14.89 -0.90 33.02
N VAL A 446 -15.88 -1.29 32.26
CA VAL A 446 -16.64 -2.53 32.53
C VAL A 446 -15.76 -3.76 32.35
N CYS A 447 -14.94 -3.78 31.29
CA CYS A 447 -14.03 -4.90 31.02
C CYS A 447 -13.03 -5.16 32.15
N ASP A 448 -12.57 -4.11 32.86
CA ASP A 448 -11.60 -4.21 33.95
C ASP A 448 -12.21 -4.78 35.26
N ASN A 449 -13.54 -4.72 35.41
CA ASN A 449 -14.23 -5.06 36.64
C ASN A 449 -15.06 -6.35 36.57
N ILE A 450 -15.21 -6.96 35.40
CA ILE A 450 -16.00 -8.19 35.22
C ILE A 450 -15.05 -9.36 34.98
N ASP A 451 -14.96 -10.27 35.95
CA ASP A 451 -14.53 -11.64 35.68
C ASP A 451 -15.59 -12.33 34.81
N GLU A 452 -15.17 -13.15 33.84
CA GLU A 452 -16.07 -13.91 32.97
C GLU A 452 -17.12 -14.65 33.81
N SER A 453 -18.36 -14.14 33.74
CA SER A 453 -19.41 -14.72 34.54
C SER A 453 -19.69 -16.15 34.07
N GLU A 454 -19.48 -17.14 34.94
CA GLU A 454 -20.04 -18.49 34.75
C GLU A 454 -21.55 -18.35 34.61
N SER A 455 -22.07 -18.71 33.44
CA SER A 455 -23.47 -18.51 33.07
C SER A 455 -24.43 -19.39 33.87
N PRO A 456 -25.37 -18.85 34.65
CA PRO A 456 -26.39 -19.62 35.32
C PRO A 456 -27.64 -19.85 34.48
N ALA A 457 -27.83 -19.24 33.32
CA ALA A 457 -29.11 -19.27 32.62
C ALA A 457 -28.99 -19.82 31.19
N LEU A 458 -29.40 -21.06 30.99
CA LEU A 458 -29.39 -21.76 29.69
C LEU A 458 -30.17 -21.02 28.57
N TYR A 459 -31.11 -20.15 28.91
CA TYR A 459 -31.93 -19.40 27.94
C TYR A 459 -31.26 -18.12 27.44
N ALA A 460 -30.20 -17.61 28.12
CA ALA A 460 -29.46 -16.41 27.75
C ALA A 460 -28.07 -16.75 27.18
N ALA A 461 -27.74 -18.00 26.92
CA ALA A 461 -26.40 -18.43 26.56
C ALA A 461 -25.86 -17.69 25.30
N ASP A 462 -26.65 -17.55 24.24
CA ASP A 462 -26.26 -16.80 23.03
C ASP A 462 -26.04 -15.31 23.32
N LEU A 463 -26.88 -14.69 24.13
CA LEU A 463 -26.77 -13.29 24.50
C LEU A 463 -25.51 -13.04 25.34
N ILE A 464 -25.21 -13.90 26.28
CA ILE A 464 -24.02 -13.85 27.13
C ILE A 464 -22.77 -14.06 26.28
N GLU A 465 -22.77 -15.05 25.39
CA GLU A 465 -21.63 -15.25 24.47
C GLU A 465 -21.35 -14.01 23.62
N ARG A 466 -22.38 -13.39 23.03
CA ARG A 466 -22.23 -12.14 22.27
C ARG A 466 -21.77 -10.96 23.15
N GLY A 467 -22.27 -10.87 24.39
CA GLY A 467 -21.85 -9.87 25.36
C GLY A 467 -20.37 -10.05 25.76
N ASN A 468 -19.97 -11.29 26.12
CA ASN A 468 -18.57 -11.61 26.43
C ASN A 468 -17.64 -11.30 25.26
N ARG A 469 -18.06 -11.57 24.03
CA ARG A 469 -17.29 -11.23 22.83
C ARG A 469 -17.10 -9.71 22.66
N VAL A 470 -18.11 -8.89 22.97
CA VAL A 470 -17.99 -7.43 23.00
C VAL A 470 -16.94 -6.99 24.01
N LEU A 471 -16.96 -7.56 25.22
CA LEU A 471 -15.98 -7.27 26.27
C LEU A 471 -14.57 -7.70 25.87
N GLU A 472 -14.43 -8.90 25.29
CA GLU A 472 -13.14 -9.41 24.82
C GLU A 472 -12.52 -8.49 23.73
N GLN A 473 -13.27 -8.16 22.68
CA GLN A 473 -12.82 -7.19 21.66
C GLN A 473 -12.44 -5.85 22.27
N THR A 474 -13.18 -5.39 23.27
CA THR A 474 -12.90 -4.14 23.97
C THR A 474 -11.58 -4.21 24.72
N ARG A 475 -11.27 -5.31 25.42
CA ARG A 475 -9.98 -5.51 26.10
C ARG A 475 -8.81 -5.37 25.13
N TYR A 476 -8.86 -6.02 23.95
CA TYR A 476 -7.83 -5.92 22.94
C TYR A 476 -7.69 -4.50 22.39
N LEU A 477 -8.80 -3.81 22.10
CA LEU A 477 -8.82 -2.50 21.47
C LEU A 477 -8.53 -1.33 22.43
N SER A 478 -8.60 -1.56 23.76
CA SER A 478 -8.33 -0.53 24.79
C SER A 478 -6.96 -0.68 25.45
N ARG A 479 -6.32 -1.85 25.29
CA ARG A 479 -5.01 -2.14 25.88
C ARG A 479 -3.89 -1.40 25.14
N THR A 480 -2.86 -0.99 25.90
CA THR A 480 -1.57 -0.53 25.35
C THR A 480 -0.53 -1.65 25.40
N TYR A 481 0.38 -1.63 24.44
CA TYR A 481 1.43 -2.63 24.26
C TYR A 481 2.81 -1.99 24.27
N ALA A 482 3.83 -2.74 24.69
CA ALA A 482 5.21 -2.24 24.69
C ALA A 482 5.69 -1.91 23.26
N THR A 483 5.31 -2.72 22.30
CA THR A 483 5.60 -2.48 20.88
C THR A 483 4.38 -2.75 20.00
N VAL A 484 4.25 -1.95 18.94
CA VAL A 484 3.21 -2.15 17.91
C VAL A 484 3.88 -2.25 16.56
N VAL A 485 3.66 -3.36 15.84
CA VAL A 485 4.28 -3.60 14.53
C VAL A 485 3.22 -4.01 13.51
N GLY A 486 3.34 -3.56 12.26
CA GLY A 486 2.38 -4.01 11.26
C GLY A 486 2.54 -3.39 9.88
N ASN A 487 1.83 -3.99 8.93
CA ASN A 487 1.57 -3.46 7.59
C ASN A 487 0.08 -3.17 7.48
N PRO A 488 -0.37 -1.95 7.81
CA PRO A 488 -1.79 -1.63 7.85
C PRO A 488 -2.42 -1.66 6.45
N PRO A 489 -3.76 -1.76 6.34
CA PRO A 489 -4.46 -1.78 5.07
C PRO A 489 -4.35 -0.45 4.32
N TYR A 490 -4.22 -0.51 2.97
CA TYR A 490 -4.14 0.64 2.07
C TYR A 490 -5.46 0.81 1.31
N MET A 491 -6.14 1.93 1.52
CA MET A 491 -7.35 2.26 0.77
C MET A 491 -7.59 3.77 0.78
N GLY A 492 -7.42 4.41 -0.36
CA GLY A 492 -7.75 5.83 -0.51
C GLY A 492 -9.25 6.10 -0.42
N GLY A 493 -9.61 7.26 0.11
CA GLY A 493 -11.01 7.65 0.36
C GLY A 493 -11.96 7.54 -0.84
N LYS A 494 -11.46 7.49 -2.08
CA LYS A 494 -12.29 7.27 -3.28
C LYS A 494 -12.97 5.89 -3.30
N ASN A 495 -12.35 4.89 -2.70
CA ASN A 495 -12.79 3.50 -2.75
C ASN A 495 -13.64 3.07 -1.54
N MET A 496 -13.67 3.88 -0.50
CA MET A 496 -14.43 3.64 0.73
C MET A 496 -15.93 3.85 0.53
N SER A 497 -16.74 3.09 1.27
CA SER A 497 -18.20 3.30 1.38
C SER A 497 -18.52 4.66 2.03
N ALA A 498 -19.77 5.13 1.90
CA ALA A 498 -20.21 6.39 2.53
C ALA A 498 -20.12 6.30 4.06
N GLN A 499 -20.55 5.19 4.64
CA GLN A 499 -20.54 4.94 6.07
C GLN A 499 -19.09 4.95 6.62
N PHE A 500 -18.15 4.26 5.95
CA PHE A 500 -16.75 4.24 6.36
C PHE A 500 -16.12 5.63 6.30
N LYS A 501 -16.41 6.41 5.25
CA LYS A 501 -15.94 7.80 5.15
C LYS A 501 -16.44 8.69 6.28
N THR A 502 -17.69 8.54 6.68
CA THR A 502 -18.26 9.29 7.79
C THR A 502 -17.51 8.94 9.07
N TYR A 503 -17.38 7.64 9.38
CA TYR A 503 -16.65 7.18 10.55
C TYR A 503 -15.21 7.72 10.62
N ILE A 504 -14.45 7.60 9.52
CA ILE A 504 -13.07 8.11 9.46
C ILE A 504 -13.00 9.63 9.64
N LYS A 505 -13.92 10.38 9.07
CA LYS A 505 -13.96 11.84 9.23
C LYS A 505 -14.27 12.28 10.66
N ASP A 506 -15.10 11.51 11.35
CA ASP A 506 -15.52 11.83 12.72
C ASP A 506 -14.41 11.48 13.74
N HIS A 507 -13.70 10.35 13.55
CA HIS A 507 -12.72 9.84 14.50
C HIS A 507 -11.25 10.10 14.10
N TYR A 508 -10.96 10.26 12.79
CA TYR A 508 -9.61 10.37 12.23
C TYR A 508 -9.48 11.53 11.24
N LYS A 509 -10.13 12.68 11.52
CA LYS A 509 -10.26 13.84 10.61
C LYS A 509 -8.94 14.22 9.92
N ASP A 510 -7.88 14.38 10.69
CA ASP A 510 -6.56 14.85 10.22
C ASP A 510 -5.74 13.78 9.51
N TYR A 511 -6.21 12.52 9.54
CA TYR A 511 -5.58 11.34 8.96
C TYR A 511 -6.46 10.66 7.91
N SER A 512 -7.58 11.27 7.49
CA SER A 512 -8.65 10.67 6.68
C SER A 512 -8.34 10.51 5.18
N THR A 513 -7.12 10.79 4.74
CA THR A 513 -6.74 10.75 3.32
C THR A 513 -6.64 9.32 2.79
N ASP A 514 -6.05 8.43 3.56
CA ASP A 514 -5.92 7.00 3.26
C ASP A 514 -6.08 6.19 4.54
N LEU A 515 -6.42 4.91 4.41
CA LEU A 515 -6.64 4.03 5.55
C LEU A 515 -5.37 3.83 6.37
N TYR A 516 -4.21 3.69 5.71
CA TYR A 516 -2.93 3.56 6.42
C TYR A 516 -2.60 4.78 7.30
N SER A 517 -3.05 5.98 6.94
CA SER A 517 -2.84 7.16 7.78
C SER A 517 -3.74 7.17 9.02
N CYS A 518 -4.95 6.59 8.94
CA CYS A 518 -5.78 6.35 10.11
C CYS A 518 -5.13 5.33 11.04
N PHE A 519 -4.56 4.27 10.47
CA PHE A 519 -3.81 3.26 11.24
C PHE A 519 -2.52 3.81 11.83
N TYR A 520 -1.80 4.73 11.17
CA TYR A 520 -0.68 5.43 11.79
C TYR A 520 -1.10 6.05 13.13
N ARG A 521 -2.22 6.75 13.16
CA ARG A 521 -2.75 7.35 14.39
C ARG A 521 -3.17 6.25 15.40
N ARG A 522 -3.83 5.20 14.94
CA ARG A 522 -4.30 4.11 15.79
C ARG A 522 -3.16 3.30 16.42
N PHE A 523 -2.05 3.09 15.72
CA PHE A 523 -0.84 2.45 16.26
C PHE A 523 -0.28 3.23 17.45
N ILE A 524 -0.32 4.55 17.37
CA ILE A 524 0.09 5.42 18.50
C ILE A 524 -0.82 5.21 19.71
N ASP A 525 -2.13 5.04 19.50
CA ASP A 525 -3.07 4.78 20.58
C ASP A 525 -2.86 3.41 21.25
N PHE A 526 -2.40 2.42 20.48
CA PHE A 526 -2.09 1.07 20.97
C PHE A 526 -0.71 0.96 21.64
N CYS A 527 0.20 1.89 21.38
CA CYS A 527 1.56 1.81 21.92
C CYS A 527 1.67 2.50 23.29
N ASP A 528 2.45 1.90 24.20
CA ASP A 528 2.86 2.61 25.39
C ASP A 528 3.61 3.91 25.01
N ARG A 529 3.44 4.97 25.79
CA ARG A 529 4.06 6.26 25.52
C ARG A 529 5.58 6.20 25.38
N ASN A 530 6.21 5.25 26.03
CA ASN A 530 7.65 5.02 26.03
C ASN A 530 8.07 3.80 25.22
N GLY A 531 7.11 3.18 24.49
CA GLY A 531 7.32 2.04 23.62
C GLY A 531 7.76 2.42 22.21
N LEU A 532 7.77 1.45 21.30
CA LEU A 532 8.20 1.60 19.92
C LEU A 532 7.14 1.12 18.94
N ILE A 533 7.02 1.83 17.81
CA ILE A 533 6.07 1.50 16.73
C ILE A 533 6.85 1.26 15.45
N GLY A 534 6.66 0.09 14.85
CA GLY A 534 7.22 -0.26 13.53
C GLY A 534 6.12 -0.45 12.50
N GLN A 535 6.17 0.30 11.39
CA GLN A 535 5.19 0.13 10.33
C GLN A 535 5.75 0.32 8.94
N ILE A 536 5.10 -0.30 7.95
CA ILE A 536 5.36 -0.06 6.53
C ILE A 536 4.10 0.47 5.87
N ILE A 537 4.23 1.61 5.17
CA ILE A 537 3.12 2.26 4.44
C ILE A 537 3.61 2.83 3.11
N GLY A 538 2.68 3.17 2.19
CA GLY A 538 3.04 3.85 0.95
C GLY A 538 3.74 5.20 1.22
N ASN A 539 4.79 5.53 0.46
CA ASN A 539 5.64 6.72 0.72
C ASN A 539 5.02 8.06 0.30
N THR A 540 3.84 8.07 -0.31
CA THR A 540 3.20 9.31 -0.81
C THR A 540 2.92 10.34 0.30
N TRP A 541 2.73 9.89 1.54
CA TRP A 541 2.52 10.77 2.68
C TRP A 541 3.73 11.68 2.97
N MET A 542 4.93 11.28 2.58
CA MET A 542 6.15 12.08 2.79
C MET A 542 6.07 13.48 2.14
N PHE A 543 5.25 13.65 1.10
CA PHE A 543 5.29 14.84 0.24
C PHE A 543 3.92 15.45 -0.06
N ILE A 544 2.85 14.64 -0.17
CA ILE A 544 1.54 15.12 -0.66
C ILE A 544 0.86 16.00 0.41
N LYS A 545 0.30 17.12 -0.01
CA LYS A 545 -0.35 18.11 0.87
C LYS A 545 -1.45 17.53 1.75
N SER A 546 -2.21 16.55 1.26
CA SER A 546 -3.29 15.95 2.04
C SER A 546 -2.84 15.17 3.28
N PHE A 547 -1.54 14.89 3.42
CA PHE A 547 -0.94 14.24 4.59
C PHE A 547 -0.10 15.21 5.44
N GLU A 548 -0.22 16.52 5.23
CA GLU A 548 0.56 17.52 5.96
C GLU A 548 0.36 17.40 7.49
N SER A 549 -0.88 17.22 7.95
CA SER A 549 -1.18 17.04 9.37
C SER A 549 -0.47 15.82 9.98
N MET A 550 -0.42 14.70 9.26
CA MET A 550 0.31 13.50 9.68
C MET A 550 1.81 13.76 9.81
N ARG A 551 2.41 14.46 8.83
CA ARG A 551 3.84 14.82 8.90
C ARG A 551 4.15 15.76 10.04
N GLN A 552 3.30 16.77 10.27
CA GLN A 552 3.45 17.71 11.39
C GLN A 552 3.35 16.99 12.73
N ASP A 553 2.40 16.07 12.90
CA ASP A 553 2.31 15.23 14.10
C ASP A 553 3.59 14.41 14.30
N LEU A 554 4.04 13.73 13.23
CA LEU A 554 5.25 12.90 13.27
C LEU A 554 6.51 13.70 13.64
N ILE A 555 6.72 14.86 13.02
CA ILE A 555 7.91 15.68 13.24
C ILE A 555 7.89 16.34 14.60
N GLN A 556 6.75 16.91 15.02
CA GLN A 556 6.67 17.76 16.21
C GLN A 556 6.39 16.98 17.50
N ASN A 557 5.60 15.90 17.42
CA ASN A 557 5.08 15.20 18.60
C ASN A 557 5.67 13.78 18.76
N ARG A 558 6.41 13.27 17.77
CA ARG A 558 6.99 11.93 17.75
C ARG A 558 8.47 12.01 17.40
N HIS A 559 9.15 10.88 17.48
CA HIS A 559 10.52 10.77 16.99
C HIS A 559 10.64 9.62 15.98
N ILE A 560 11.30 9.88 14.85
CA ILE A 560 11.68 8.84 13.88
C ILE A 560 13.01 8.24 14.34
N ASP A 561 12.98 7.02 14.85
CA ASP A 561 14.19 6.33 15.26
C ASP A 561 14.97 5.84 14.04
N SER A 562 14.27 5.16 13.12
CA SER A 562 14.85 4.76 11.85
C SER A 562 13.82 4.75 10.73
N PHE A 563 14.27 4.97 9.50
CA PHE A 563 13.42 5.11 8.32
C PHE A 563 14.07 4.49 7.09
N VAL A 564 13.37 3.62 6.39
CA VAL A 564 13.83 2.97 5.17
C VAL A 564 12.90 3.32 4.02
N GLN A 565 13.38 4.16 3.11
CA GLN A 565 12.66 4.47 1.87
C GLN A 565 12.93 3.39 0.82
N ILE A 566 11.87 2.74 0.37
CA ILE A 566 11.93 1.69 -0.64
C ILE A 566 11.43 2.29 -1.95
N ARG A 567 12.34 2.49 -2.92
CA ARG A 567 11.96 2.99 -4.25
C ARG A 567 11.23 1.91 -5.04
N ASP A 568 10.34 2.35 -5.95
CA ASP A 568 9.54 1.46 -6.79
C ASP A 568 10.42 0.49 -7.60
N ILE A 569 9.95 -0.78 -7.65
CA ILE A 569 10.50 -1.79 -8.53
C ILE A 569 9.38 -2.24 -9.44
N SER A 570 9.34 -1.69 -10.61
CA SER A 570 8.25 -1.77 -11.58
C SER A 570 7.86 -3.16 -12.07
N ASN A 571 8.50 -4.25 -11.66
CA ASN A 571 8.32 -5.58 -12.25
C ASN A 571 8.15 -6.73 -11.26
N HIS A 572 7.96 -6.49 -9.96
CA HIS A 572 7.79 -7.59 -9.00
C HIS A 572 6.38 -7.58 -8.41
N PRO A 573 5.62 -8.72 -8.52
CA PRO A 573 4.24 -8.79 -8.01
C PRO A 573 4.13 -8.63 -6.49
N ASP A 574 5.24 -8.81 -5.76
CA ASP A 574 5.29 -8.78 -4.29
C ASP A 574 5.76 -7.41 -3.73
N ILE A 575 6.01 -6.43 -4.60
CA ILE A 575 6.49 -5.12 -4.17
C ILE A 575 5.48 -4.06 -4.57
N PHE A 576 4.89 -3.53 -3.56
CA PHE A 576 3.96 -2.45 -3.58
C PHE A 576 4.65 -1.18 -3.99
N GLY A 577 4.66 -0.72 -5.17
CA GLY A 577 5.12 0.61 -5.49
C GLY A 577 6.19 1.20 -4.54
N ALA A 578 6.31 2.46 -4.46
CA ALA A 578 7.23 3.09 -3.52
C ALA A 578 6.64 3.11 -2.09
N ASN A 579 7.35 2.52 -1.14
CA ASN A 579 6.95 2.41 0.27
C ASN A 579 7.99 3.02 1.21
N ALA A 580 7.58 3.22 2.46
CA ALA A 580 8.43 3.58 3.57
C ALA A 580 8.18 2.62 4.75
N ALA A 581 9.23 1.96 5.22
CA ALA A 581 9.23 1.22 6.47
C ALA A 581 9.96 2.05 7.52
N PHE A 582 9.38 2.24 8.68
CA PHE A 582 9.96 3.10 9.70
C PHE A 582 9.59 2.68 11.12
N VAL A 583 10.46 3.07 12.04
CA VAL A 583 10.29 2.89 13.48
C VAL A 583 10.20 4.26 14.14
N ILE A 584 9.21 4.46 14.99
CA ILE A 584 8.98 5.71 15.71
C ILE A 584 8.77 5.50 17.20
N GLN A 585 9.12 6.50 17.96
CA GLN A 585 8.74 6.65 19.36
C GLN A 585 7.48 7.51 19.44
N PRO A 586 6.47 7.18 20.28
CA PRO A 586 5.24 7.96 20.46
C PRO A 586 5.45 9.35 21.05
N LYS A 587 6.66 9.73 21.40
CA LYS A 587 7.06 11.01 22.00
C LYS A 587 8.24 11.63 21.24
N PRO A 588 8.48 12.96 21.34
CA PRO A 588 9.67 13.58 20.75
C PRO A 588 10.95 13.15 21.47
N SER A 589 12.06 13.11 20.72
CA SER A 589 13.43 12.95 21.22
C SER A 589 14.36 13.97 20.54
N SER A 590 15.51 14.22 21.14
CA SER A 590 16.57 15.09 20.60
C SER A 590 17.65 14.32 19.85
N THR A 591 17.54 13.01 19.73
CA THR A 591 18.50 12.19 18.98
C THR A 591 18.33 12.38 17.46
N LEU A 592 19.39 12.09 16.70
CA LEU A 592 19.31 12.11 15.24
C LEU A 592 18.52 10.89 14.75
N SER A 593 17.68 11.14 13.75
CA SER A 593 16.93 10.10 13.03
C SER A 593 17.80 9.46 11.96
N VAL A 594 17.75 8.13 11.81
CA VAL A 594 18.50 7.40 10.79
C VAL A 594 17.62 7.14 9.59
N PHE A 595 17.99 7.65 8.42
CA PHE A 595 17.29 7.43 7.14
C PHE A 595 18.15 6.60 6.20
N LEU A 596 17.53 5.59 5.58
CA LEU A 596 18.16 4.73 4.58
C LEU A 596 17.35 4.77 3.29
N THR A 597 18.03 4.82 2.15
CA THR A 597 17.39 4.73 0.81
C THR A 597 17.77 3.43 0.14
N LEU A 598 16.79 2.64 -0.30
CA LEU A 598 17.01 1.41 -1.08
C LEU A 598 16.64 1.64 -2.53
N SER A 599 17.61 1.51 -3.43
CA SER A 599 17.47 1.83 -4.86
C SER A 599 17.65 0.63 -5.80
N SER A 600 18.08 -0.50 -5.28
CA SER A 600 18.30 -1.74 -6.04
C SER A 600 17.04 -2.27 -6.74
N ASN A 601 17.22 -3.04 -7.83
CA ASN A 601 16.13 -3.42 -8.75
C ASN A 601 15.40 -4.73 -8.40
N SER A 602 15.80 -5.43 -7.32
CA SER A 602 15.12 -6.66 -6.88
C SER A 602 14.92 -6.69 -5.36
N SER A 603 13.99 -7.50 -4.87
CA SER A 603 13.73 -7.65 -3.44
C SER A 603 14.96 -8.19 -2.69
N SER A 604 15.62 -9.20 -3.23
CA SER A 604 16.84 -9.77 -2.64
C SER A 604 18.01 -8.80 -2.61
N ALA A 605 18.19 -7.98 -3.67
CA ALA A 605 19.22 -6.96 -3.70
C ALA A 605 18.94 -5.82 -2.71
N LYS A 606 17.66 -5.46 -2.50
CA LYS A 606 17.26 -4.48 -1.47
C LYS A 606 17.48 -5.00 -0.06
N ALA A 607 17.22 -6.28 0.19
CA ALA A 607 17.49 -6.91 1.46
C ALA A 607 18.99 -6.83 1.81
N GLU A 608 19.85 -7.12 0.82
CA GLU A 608 21.30 -7.00 0.98
C GLU A 608 21.76 -5.56 1.17
N GLU A 609 21.20 -4.63 0.40
CA GLU A 609 21.45 -3.19 0.53
C GLU A 609 21.07 -2.67 1.92
N LEU A 610 19.92 -3.10 2.45
CA LEU A 610 19.50 -2.76 3.82
C LEU A 610 20.47 -3.36 4.86
N ARG A 611 20.84 -4.62 4.72
CA ARG A 611 21.78 -5.31 5.64
C ARG A 611 23.12 -4.60 5.74
N GLN A 612 23.64 -4.13 4.60
CA GLN A 612 24.90 -3.37 4.55
C GLN A 612 24.75 -2.00 5.20
N ASN A 613 23.73 -1.22 4.79
CA ASN A 613 23.53 0.15 5.29
C ASN A 613 23.08 0.21 6.77
N ALA A 614 22.47 -0.84 7.31
CA ALA A 614 22.12 -0.91 8.72
C ALA A 614 23.37 -0.91 9.62
N LYS A 615 24.46 -1.54 9.18
CA LYS A 615 25.71 -1.68 9.93
C LYS A 615 26.78 -0.66 9.53
N ASP A 616 26.75 -0.17 8.29
CA ASP A 616 27.72 0.84 7.79
C ASP A 616 27.22 2.27 8.08
N THR A 617 27.74 2.89 9.13
CA THR A 617 27.41 4.25 9.52
C THR A 617 27.91 5.33 8.54
N MET A 618 28.81 5.00 7.61
CA MET A 618 29.38 5.90 6.62
C MET A 618 28.88 5.60 5.20
N GLY A 619 27.89 4.74 5.06
CA GLY A 619 27.33 4.34 3.77
C GLY A 619 26.69 5.52 3.00
N PRO A 620 26.85 5.62 1.68
CA PRO A 620 26.40 6.76 0.89
C PRO A 620 24.85 6.88 0.80
N GLN A 621 24.13 5.88 1.26
CA GLN A 621 22.66 5.84 1.27
C GLN A 621 22.09 5.92 2.68
N ARG A 622 22.93 6.21 3.68
CA ARG A 622 22.57 6.45 5.08
C ARG A 622 22.72 7.92 5.42
N TYR A 623 21.71 8.48 6.05
CA TYR A 623 21.63 9.87 6.49
C TYR A 623 21.23 9.90 7.96
N GLU A 624 21.91 10.71 8.75
CA GLU A 624 21.58 10.98 10.14
C GLU A 624 21.22 12.46 10.26
N VAL A 625 19.93 12.73 10.53
CA VAL A 625 19.35 14.09 10.38
C VAL A 625 18.48 14.40 11.59
N ASP A 626 18.52 15.66 12.04
CA ASP A 626 17.50 16.17 12.95
C ASP A 626 16.16 16.32 12.20
N GLN A 627 15.16 15.52 12.55
CA GLN A 627 13.84 15.58 11.90
C GLN A 627 13.16 16.95 12.02
N GLN A 628 13.52 17.77 13.01
CA GLN A 628 12.93 19.11 13.20
C GLN A 628 13.28 20.06 12.04
N GLU A 629 14.36 19.80 11.31
CA GLU A 629 14.71 20.57 10.12
C GLU A 629 13.63 20.51 9.05
N PHE A 630 12.88 19.41 8.95
CA PHE A 630 11.79 19.28 7.97
C PHE A 630 10.61 20.22 8.25
N ALA A 631 10.41 20.65 9.50
CA ALA A 631 9.37 21.61 9.88
C ALA A 631 9.62 22.99 9.27
N GLN A 632 10.86 23.30 8.89
CA GLN A 632 11.26 24.59 8.32
C GLN A 632 10.83 24.70 6.84
N ILE A 633 10.57 23.59 6.18
CA ILE A 633 10.15 23.57 4.78
C ILE A 633 8.61 23.65 4.72
N PRO A 634 8.04 24.49 3.83
CA PRO A 634 6.59 24.58 3.66
C PRO A 634 5.92 23.23 3.36
N GLY A 635 4.96 22.84 4.21
CA GLY A 635 4.29 21.54 4.14
C GLY A 635 5.06 20.39 4.80
N SER A 636 6.20 20.70 5.43
CA SER A 636 7.02 19.75 6.22
C SER A 636 7.31 18.42 5.49
N PRO A 637 7.80 18.42 4.23
CA PRO A 637 8.11 17.18 3.52
C PRO A 637 9.30 16.47 4.17
N ILE A 638 9.31 15.13 4.12
CA ILE A 638 10.43 14.33 4.63
C ILE A 638 11.50 14.22 3.54
N VAL A 639 12.55 15.03 3.64
CA VAL A 639 13.57 15.23 2.57
C VAL A 639 15.00 15.08 3.09
N TYR A 640 15.25 14.06 3.85
CA TYR A 640 16.48 13.76 4.58
C TYR A 640 17.75 13.72 3.70
N TRP A 641 17.63 13.64 2.38
CA TRP A 641 18.78 13.63 1.43
C TRP A 641 19.26 15.02 1.03
N LEU A 642 18.61 16.09 1.48
CA LEU A 642 18.99 17.44 1.13
C LEU A 642 20.14 17.93 2.02
N PRO A 643 21.18 18.55 1.44
CA PRO A 643 22.21 19.24 2.22
C PRO A 643 21.63 20.38 3.07
N GLU A 644 22.19 20.61 4.26
CA GLU A 644 21.80 21.68 5.18
C GLU A 644 21.78 23.06 4.49
N ALA A 645 22.80 23.37 3.64
CA ALA A 645 22.83 24.62 2.87
C ALA A 645 21.57 24.82 1.99
N VAL A 646 21.01 23.72 1.45
CA VAL A 646 19.78 23.77 0.64
C VAL A 646 18.55 23.96 1.53
N LEU A 647 18.51 23.35 2.70
CA LEU A 647 17.44 23.54 3.68
C LEU A 647 17.39 24.99 4.17
N ASN A 648 18.54 25.60 4.46
CA ASN A 648 18.65 26.99 4.89
C ASN A 648 18.06 27.99 3.87
N THR A 649 18.04 27.66 2.59
CA THR A 649 17.43 28.55 1.56
C THR A 649 15.92 28.75 1.81
N PHE A 650 15.22 27.78 2.39
CA PHE A 650 13.79 27.92 2.73
C PHE A 650 13.55 28.85 3.92
N ILE A 651 14.54 28.99 4.81
CA ILE A 651 14.47 29.87 5.99
C ILE A 651 14.76 31.32 5.57
N GLU A 652 15.78 31.53 4.76
CA GLU A 652 16.29 32.84 4.39
C GLU A 652 15.52 33.48 3.23
N GLY A 653 14.97 32.66 2.31
CA GLY A 653 14.27 33.13 1.12
C GLY A 653 12.82 33.51 1.38
N LYS A 654 12.32 34.47 0.58
CA LYS A 654 10.89 34.84 0.58
C LYS A 654 10.12 33.92 -0.35
N PRO A 655 8.94 33.39 0.04
CA PRO A 655 8.11 32.62 -0.86
C PRO A 655 7.81 33.38 -2.17
N LEU A 656 7.88 32.68 -3.32
CA LEU A 656 7.58 33.27 -4.63
C LEU A 656 6.22 33.98 -4.65
N SER A 657 5.24 33.49 -3.88
CA SER A 657 3.90 34.11 -3.77
C SER A 657 3.88 35.54 -3.22
N GLU A 658 4.94 35.98 -2.52
CA GLU A 658 5.08 37.37 -2.05
C GLU A 658 5.59 38.30 -3.14
N ILE A 659 6.27 37.78 -4.17
CA ILE A 659 6.94 38.53 -5.20
C ILE A 659 6.17 38.47 -6.54
N ALA A 660 5.56 37.31 -6.82
CA ALA A 660 4.88 37.02 -8.08
C ALA A 660 3.58 36.25 -7.82
N GLN A 661 2.79 36.05 -8.86
CA GLN A 661 1.48 35.40 -8.76
C GLN A 661 1.42 34.13 -9.62
N PRO A 662 1.82 32.97 -9.12
CA PRO A 662 1.56 31.70 -9.80
C PRO A 662 0.04 31.44 -9.88
N ARG A 663 -0.44 31.11 -11.08
CA ARG A 663 -1.88 30.94 -11.35
C ARG A 663 -2.15 29.75 -12.26
N GLN A 664 -3.26 29.09 -12.04
CA GLN A 664 -3.83 28.07 -12.90
C GLN A 664 -4.88 28.69 -13.82
N GLY A 665 -4.91 28.31 -15.08
CA GLY A 665 -5.77 28.91 -16.07
C GLY A 665 -7.08 28.17 -16.37
N LEU A 666 -7.57 28.35 -17.58
CA LEU A 666 -8.82 27.84 -18.13
C LEU A 666 -8.80 26.31 -18.22
N ALA A 667 -9.92 25.67 -17.84
CA ALA A 667 -10.23 24.29 -18.21
C ALA A 667 -11.40 24.29 -19.20
N THR A 668 -11.16 23.90 -20.43
CA THR A 668 -12.19 23.88 -21.50
C THR A 668 -13.19 22.73 -21.32
N ALA A 669 -12.78 21.62 -20.71
CA ALA A 669 -13.47 20.34 -20.61
C ALA A 669 -13.82 19.67 -21.96
N ASP A 670 -13.60 20.34 -23.08
CA ASP A 670 -13.77 19.82 -24.44
C ASP A 670 -12.81 20.53 -25.39
N ASN A 671 -11.59 19.99 -25.49
CA ASN A 671 -10.55 20.58 -26.35
C ASN A 671 -10.92 20.48 -27.82
N ASN A 672 -11.59 19.40 -28.25
CA ASN A 672 -11.99 19.23 -29.64
C ASN A 672 -12.97 20.31 -30.10
N ARG A 673 -13.74 20.89 -29.18
CA ARG A 673 -14.68 22.00 -29.44
C ARG A 673 -14.00 23.35 -29.41
N PHE A 674 -13.13 23.59 -28.40
CA PHE A 674 -12.69 24.94 -28.03
C PHE A 674 -11.25 25.25 -28.40
N VAL A 675 -10.41 24.26 -28.74
CA VAL A 675 -9.00 24.43 -29.05
C VAL A 675 -8.68 23.94 -30.44
N ARG A 676 -7.76 24.65 -31.12
CA ARG A 676 -7.20 24.28 -32.45
C ARG A 676 -5.70 24.54 -32.45
N GLU A 677 -5.01 23.85 -33.33
CA GLU A 677 -3.70 24.27 -33.77
C GLU A 677 -3.86 25.50 -34.63
N TRP A 678 -2.94 26.47 -34.54
CA TRP A 678 -3.14 27.76 -35.20
C TRP A 678 -3.26 27.65 -36.75
N TRP A 679 -2.65 26.64 -37.35
CA TRP A 679 -2.73 26.38 -38.80
C TRP A 679 -4.04 25.72 -39.25
N GLU A 680 -4.85 25.20 -38.34
CA GLU A 680 -6.19 24.65 -38.65
C GLU A 680 -7.24 25.76 -38.86
N VAL A 681 -6.91 27.01 -38.54
CA VAL A 681 -7.86 28.11 -38.58
C VAL A 681 -7.36 29.26 -39.47
N SER A 682 -8.29 30.00 -40.06
CA SER A 682 -7.99 31.12 -40.93
C SER A 682 -7.25 32.24 -40.15
N GLN A 683 -6.11 32.67 -40.65
CA GLN A 683 -5.25 33.66 -39.98
C GLN A 683 -5.96 34.99 -39.70
N ASN A 684 -6.88 35.43 -40.57
CA ASN A 684 -7.69 36.63 -40.38
C ASN A 684 -8.70 36.56 -39.23
N ARG A 685 -8.87 35.37 -38.62
CA ARG A 685 -9.72 35.11 -37.43
C ARG A 685 -8.92 34.94 -36.15
N ILE A 686 -7.60 35.08 -36.21
CA ILE A 686 -6.69 35.00 -35.09
C ILE A 686 -6.25 36.42 -34.71
N SER A 687 -6.19 36.73 -33.40
CA SER A 687 -5.52 37.91 -32.86
C SER A 687 -4.40 37.50 -31.93
N LEU A 688 -3.16 37.83 -32.32
CA LEU A 688 -1.93 37.39 -31.63
C LEU A 688 -1.50 38.35 -30.51
N ASN A 689 -1.85 39.65 -30.60
CA ASN A 689 -1.21 40.72 -29.81
C ASN A 689 -2.19 41.47 -28.90
N CYS A 690 -3.25 40.86 -28.47
CA CYS A 690 -4.14 41.49 -27.50
C CYS A 690 -3.43 41.61 -26.14
N ASP A 691 -3.58 42.75 -25.46
CA ASP A 691 -2.98 43.03 -24.12
C ASP A 691 -3.97 42.94 -22.97
N SER A 692 -5.24 42.82 -23.29
CA SER A 692 -6.31 42.82 -22.30
C SER A 692 -7.60 42.14 -22.82
N LEU A 693 -8.51 41.81 -21.92
CA LEU A 693 -9.86 41.34 -22.26
C LEU A 693 -10.60 42.34 -23.15
N GLN A 694 -10.38 43.65 -22.94
CA GLN A 694 -11.03 44.71 -23.70
C GLN A 694 -10.49 44.76 -25.15
N SER A 695 -9.16 44.67 -25.34
CA SER A 695 -8.58 44.62 -26.67
C SER A 695 -8.98 43.36 -27.41
N ALA A 696 -9.05 42.21 -26.72
CA ALA A 696 -9.52 40.98 -27.31
C ALA A 696 -11.00 41.05 -27.76
N ALA A 697 -11.89 41.61 -26.96
CA ALA A 697 -13.28 41.86 -27.34
C ALA A 697 -13.41 42.83 -28.53
N ALA A 698 -12.61 43.89 -28.54
CA ALA A 698 -12.61 44.89 -29.62
C ALA A 698 -12.04 44.35 -30.92
N SER A 699 -11.17 43.33 -30.92
CA SER A 699 -10.55 42.77 -32.13
C SER A 699 -11.54 42.07 -33.08
N GLY A 700 -12.70 41.61 -32.59
CA GLY A 700 -13.63 40.83 -33.36
C GLY A 700 -13.13 39.44 -33.78
N ALA A 701 -11.91 39.05 -33.33
CA ALA A 701 -11.35 37.74 -33.63
C ALA A 701 -12.06 36.62 -32.87
N LYS A 702 -12.01 35.43 -33.42
CA LYS A 702 -12.54 34.23 -32.76
C LYS A 702 -11.47 33.49 -31.97
N TRP A 703 -10.27 33.43 -32.46
CA TRP A 703 -9.20 32.61 -31.99
C TRP A 703 -8.08 33.43 -31.38
N PHE A 704 -7.59 33.01 -30.23
CA PHE A 704 -6.52 33.72 -29.51
C PHE A 704 -5.46 32.71 -29.06
N PRO A 705 -4.17 33.09 -28.99
CA PRO A 705 -3.11 32.22 -28.55
C PRO A 705 -3.43 31.53 -27.24
N TYR A 706 -3.14 30.24 -27.15
CA TYR A 706 -3.48 29.40 -26.00
C TYR A 706 -2.26 28.65 -25.48
N ASN A 707 -1.84 28.97 -24.26
CA ASN A 707 -0.76 28.28 -23.59
C ASN A 707 -1.28 27.00 -22.95
N LYS A 708 -1.02 25.86 -23.57
CA LYS A 708 -1.48 24.55 -23.16
C LYS A 708 -0.39 23.72 -22.46
N GLY A 709 0.78 24.29 -22.15
CA GLY A 709 1.95 23.58 -21.68
C GLY A 709 2.72 22.95 -22.83
N GLY A 710 2.95 21.65 -22.82
CA GLY A 710 3.65 20.92 -23.88
C GLY A 710 4.96 20.29 -23.39
N ASP A 711 5.79 19.86 -24.35
CA ASP A 711 7.02 19.13 -24.12
C ASP A 711 8.09 19.92 -23.32
N PHE A 712 9.10 19.21 -22.84
CA PHE A 712 10.22 19.83 -22.14
C PHE A 712 10.96 20.82 -23.07
N ARG A 713 10.79 22.10 -22.79
CA ARG A 713 11.45 23.21 -23.52
C ARG A 713 11.62 24.40 -22.58
N LYS A 714 12.84 24.84 -22.36
CA LYS A 714 13.18 26.02 -21.55
C LYS A 714 13.12 27.30 -22.40
N TRP A 715 12.97 28.42 -21.75
CA TRP A 715 13.13 29.79 -22.21
C TRP A 715 12.04 30.26 -23.17
N TYR A 716 11.78 29.62 -24.33
CA TYR A 716 10.77 30.01 -25.31
C TYR A 716 10.27 28.82 -26.12
N GLY A 717 9.01 28.86 -26.59
CA GLY A 717 8.39 27.87 -27.49
C GLY A 717 7.07 27.30 -26.97
N ASN A 718 6.63 26.20 -27.58
CA ASN A 718 5.33 25.52 -27.32
C ASN A 718 4.13 26.47 -27.55
N GLN A 719 4.17 27.25 -28.63
CA GLN A 719 3.14 28.23 -29.00
C GLN A 719 2.41 27.76 -30.25
N GLU A 720 1.67 26.66 -30.14
CA GLU A 720 1.03 25.95 -31.26
C GLU A 720 -0.48 26.11 -31.27
N PHE A 721 -1.10 26.41 -30.11
CA PHE A 721 -2.53 26.36 -29.96
C PHE A 721 -3.20 27.73 -29.92
N VAL A 722 -4.46 27.73 -30.38
CA VAL A 722 -5.39 28.85 -30.23
C VAL A 722 -6.68 28.36 -29.58
N VAL A 723 -7.32 29.21 -28.77
CA VAL A 723 -8.58 28.94 -28.09
C VAL A 723 -9.69 29.85 -28.64
N ASN A 724 -10.91 29.31 -28.74
CA ASN A 724 -12.09 30.09 -29.04
C ASN A 724 -12.46 30.99 -27.85
N TRP A 725 -12.09 32.26 -27.94
CA TRP A 725 -12.42 33.31 -26.96
C TRP A 725 -13.34 34.39 -27.56
N ALA A 726 -14.10 34.08 -28.62
CA ALA A 726 -15.01 34.99 -29.24
C ALA A 726 -16.01 35.59 -28.22
N ASN A 727 -16.33 36.88 -28.37
CA ASN A 727 -17.26 37.58 -27.50
C ASN A 727 -16.94 37.42 -26.00
N ASP A 728 -15.67 37.62 -25.64
CA ASP A 728 -15.19 37.47 -24.28
C ASP A 728 -15.42 36.04 -23.70
N GLY A 729 -15.23 35.04 -24.54
CA GLY A 729 -15.35 33.63 -24.14
C GLY A 729 -16.77 33.17 -23.85
N GLN A 730 -17.76 33.76 -24.53
CA GLN A 730 -19.18 33.48 -24.22
C GLN A 730 -19.52 31.98 -24.37
N GLU A 731 -19.07 31.29 -25.39
CA GLU A 731 -19.31 29.83 -25.54
C GLU A 731 -18.75 28.99 -24.40
N LEU A 732 -17.60 29.38 -23.85
CA LEU A 732 -17.01 28.72 -22.68
C LEU A 732 -17.78 29.06 -21.42
N LYS A 733 -18.29 30.30 -21.27
CA LYS A 733 -19.13 30.68 -20.15
C LYS A 733 -20.46 29.91 -20.13
N ASP A 734 -21.06 29.69 -21.29
CA ASP A 734 -22.30 28.94 -21.46
C ASP A 734 -22.12 27.41 -21.26
N PHE A 735 -20.87 26.94 -21.35
CA PHE A 735 -20.52 25.52 -21.16
C PHE A 735 -20.27 25.16 -19.67
N LYS A 736 -20.43 26.09 -18.74
CA LYS A 736 -20.38 25.79 -17.29
C LYS A 736 -21.52 24.85 -16.89
N PRO A 737 -21.35 24.00 -15.87
CA PRO A 737 -20.18 23.86 -14.99
C PRO A 737 -19.06 23.00 -15.56
N ARG A 738 -19.17 22.45 -16.77
CA ARG A 738 -18.13 21.60 -17.38
C ARG A 738 -16.85 22.39 -17.63
N SER A 739 -16.92 23.55 -18.29
CA SER A 739 -15.78 24.46 -18.41
C SER A 739 -15.58 25.25 -17.10
N VAL A 740 -14.32 25.55 -16.79
CA VAL A 740 -13.95 26.32 -15.60
C VAL A 740 -13.01 27.44 -15.98
N LEU A 741 -13.49 28.69 -15.93
CA LEU A 741 -12.70 29.88 -16.20
C LEU A 741 -12.04 30.37 -14.91
N ARG A 742 -10.74 30.11 -14.79
CA ARG A 742 -9.91 30.55 -13.66
C ARG A 742 -9.08 31.76 -14.05
N ASN A 743 -8.97 32.70 -13.12
CA ASN A 743 -8.08 33.87 -13.21
C ASN A 743 -8.16 34.67 -14.53
N PRO A 744 -9.34 35.02 -15.07
CA PRO A 744 -9.48 35.72 -16.35
C PRO A 744 -8.82 37.11 -16.36
N SER A 745 -8.64 37.75 -15.20
CA SER A 745 -7.91 39.02 -15.06
C SER A 745 -6.43 38.93 -15.41
N HIS A 746 -5.90 37.72 -15.59
CA HIS A 746 -4.50 37.45 -15.98
C HIS A 746 -4.35 37.06 -17.46
N TYR A 747 -5.46 36.85 -18.18
CA TYR A 747 -5.38 36.54 -19.61
C TYR A 747 -4.78 37.69 -20.39
N PHE A 748 -4.09 37.36 -21.46
CA PHE A 748 -3.40 38.27 -22.37
C PHE A 748 -2.16 38.97 -21.80
N LYS A 749 -1.81 38.73 -20.53
CA LYS A 749 -0.63 39.32 -19.88
C LYS A 749 0.63 38.45 -20.13
N PRO A 750 1.83 39.09 -20.24
CA PRO A 750 3.06 38.30 -20.33
C PRO A 750 3.33 37.52 -19.03
N SER A 751 3.95 36.36 -19.17
CA SER A 751 4.14 35.44 -18.04
C SER A 751 5.35 34.53 -18.21
N VAL A 752 5.78 33.90 -17.10
CA VAL A 752 6.66 32.72 -17.12
C VAL A 752 5.81 31.50 -16.91
N SER A 753 5.80 30.55 -17.82
CA SER A 753 4.91 29.41 -17.80
C SER A 753 5.65 28.08 -17.74
N TRP A 754 4.99 27.08 -17.11
CA TRP A 754 5.48 25.70 -17.07
C TRP A 754 4.37 24.71 -17.37
N SER A 755 4.76 23.51 -17.79
CA SER A 755 3.84 22.37 -17.93
C SER A 755 3.57 21.77 -16.55
N LYS A 756 2.30 21.68 -16.14
CA LYS A 756 1.90 21.13 -14.83
C LYS A 756 2.39 19.69 -14.63
N ILE A 757 2.40 18.88 -15.68
CA ILE A 757 2.87 17.50 -15.69
C ILE A 757 4.11 17.42 -16.56
N SER A 758 5.19 16.82 -16.05
CA SER A 758 6.42 16.61 -16.79
C SER A 758 6.97 15.21 -16.50
N SER A 759 7.57 14.56 -17.47
CA SER A 759 8.24 13.25 -17.30
C SER A 759 9.62 13.34 -16.61
N GLY A 760 10.04 14.56 -16.21
CA GLY A 760 11.32 14.85 -15.56
C GLY A 760 11.33 16.25 -14.97
N ALA A 761 12.45 16.96 -15.08
CA ALA A 761 12.55 18.33 -14.62
C ALA A 761 11.51 19.24 -15.29
N PRO A 762 10.93 20.22 -14.57
CA PRO A 762 10.09 21.23 -15.20
C PRO A 762 10.93 22.15 -16.08
N ALA A 763 10.29 22.71 -17.11
CA ALA A 763 10.89 23.72 -17.96
C ALA A 763 10.01 24.97 -17.95
N PHE A 764 10.65 26.13 -17.77
CA PHE A 764 9.94 27.40 -17.69
C PHE A 764 10.20 28.22 -18.95
N ARG A 765 9.13 28.80 -19.50
CA ARG A 765 9.13 29.53 -20.78
C ARG A 765 8.59 30.93 -20.58
N LEU A 766 9.20 31.90 -21.25
CA LEU A 766 8.69 33.25 -21.36
C LEU A 766 7.59 33.30 -22.42
N PHE A 767 6.40 33.68 -22.01
CA PHE A 767 5.27 33.91 -22.91
C PHE A 767 5.05 35.43 -23.06
N PRO A 768 4.94 35.94 -24.31
CA PRO A 768 4.62 37.34 -24.55
C PRO A 768 3.15 37.64 -24.18
N LEU A 769 2.75 38.91 -24.38
CA LEU A 769 1.33 39.25 -24.30
C LEU A 769 0.51 38.51 -25.37
N GLY A 770 -0.82 38.39 -25.17
CA GLY A 770 -1.74 37.82 -26.17
C GLY A 770 -2.28 36.43 -25.81
N PHE A 771 -1.78 35.80 -24.77
CA PHE A 771 -2.16 34.41 -24.43
C PHE A 771 -3.27 34.29 -23.39
N VAL A 772 -4.22 33.44 -23.66
CA VAL A 772 -5.03 32.76 -22.64
C VAL A 772 -4.26 31.50 -22.19
N PHE A 773 -4.28 31.10 -20.94
CA PHE A 773 -3.52 29.96 -20.41
C PHE A 773 -4.41 28.87 -19.83
N ASP A 774 -3.98 27.62 -19.99
CA ASP A 774 -4.67 26.37 -19.60
C ASP A 774 -4.34 25.98 -18.14
N VAL A 775 -5.11 25.02 -17.61
CA VAL A 775 -4.76 24.35 -16.34
C VAL A 775 -3.46 23.56 -16.43
N ALA A 776 -3.08 23.09 -17.63
CA ALA A 776 -1.85 22.36 -17.88
C ALA A 776 -0.67 23.29 -18.22
N GLY A 777 -0.96 24.50 -18.74
CA GLY A 777 -0.01 25.55 -19.01
C GLY A 777 -0.02 26.64 -17.92
N THR A 778 0.21 26.23 -16.68
CA THR A 778 0.25 27.14 -15.52
C THR A 778 1.27 28.27 -15.70
N SER A 779 1.01 29.45 -15.13
CA SER A 779 1.79 30.66 -15.39
C SER A 779 2.04 31.49 -14.13
N ILE A 780 3.23 32.10 -14.07
CA ILE A 780 3.65 33.06 -13.05
C ILE A 780 3.53 34.46 -13.65
N PHE A 781 2.80 35.31 -12.97
CA PHE A 781 2.63 36.72 -13.35
C PHE A 781 3.38 37.62 -12.37
N VAL A 782 4.17 38.53 -12.91
CA VAL A 782 5.00 39.50 -12.18
C VAL A 782 5.10 40.80 -12.97
N ASN A 783 5.65 41.86 -12.38
CA ASN A 783 5.95 43.07 -13.12
C ASN A 783 6.79 42.72 -14.37
N PRO A 784 6.43 43.20 -15.56
CA PRO A 784 7.15 42.87 -16.78
C PRO A 784 8.68 43.04 -16.71
N ASN A 785 9.17 44.02 -15.95
CA ASN A 785 10.61 44.25 -15.74
C ASN A 785 11.32 43.12 -14.94
N HIS A 786 10.58 42.25 -14.30
CA HIS A 786 11.13 41.10 -13.50
C HIS A 786 10.91 39.77 -14.16
N LEU A 787 10.28 39.70 -15.35
CA LEU A 787 9.99 38.41 -16.02
C LEU A 787 11.25 37.64 -16.39
N ALA A 788 12.29 38.30 -16.90
CA ALA A 788 13.58 37.71 -17.23
C ALA A 788 14.23 37.11 -15.97
N LYS A 789 14.23 37.87 -14.89
CA LYS A 789 14.79 37.45 -13.60
C LYS A 789 14.06 36.20 -13.03
N ILE A 790 12.74 36.19 -13.06
CA ILE A 790 11.96 35.02 -12.63
C ILE A 790 12.23 33.82 -13.54
N ALA A 791 12.35 33.99 -14.85
CA ALA A 791 12.68 32.92 -15.77
C ALA A 791 14.08 32.33 -15.52
N ALA A 792 15.06 33.16 -15.18
CA ALA A 792 16.43 32.80 -14.81
C ALA A 792 16.41 31.89 -13.56
N ILE A 793 15.75 32.34 -12.49
CA ILE A 793 15.61 31.61 -11.24
C ILE A 793 14.94 30.25 -11.50
N MET A 794 13.77 30.28 -12.14
CA MET A 794 12.93 29.08 -12.29
C MET A 794 13.55 27.99 -13.18
N ASN A 795 14.46 28.35 -14.10
CA ASN A 795 15.17 27.39 -14.95
C ASN A 795 16.52 26.92 -14.38
N SER A 796 16.92 27.42 -13.20
CA SER A 796 18.19 27.04 -12.57
C SER A 796 18.20 25.64 -11.96
N SER A 797 19.37 25.03 -11.84
CA SER A 797 19.62 23.79 -11.14
C SER A 797 19.30 23.90 -9.64
N THR A 798 19.51 25.05 -9.03
CA THR A 798 19.15 25.36 -7.65
C THR A 798 17.64 25.18 -7.42
N ILE A 799 16.80 25.84 -8.24
CA ILE A 799 15.34 25.67 -8.12
C ILE A 799 14.89 24.24 -8.44
N TYR A 800 15.53 23.57 -9.38
CA TYR A 800 15.23 22.16 -9.61
C TYR A 800 15.52 21.31 -8.38
N THR A 801 16.65 21.52 -7.71
CA THR A 801 16.98 20.83 -6.44
C THR A 801 15.92 21.09 -5.35
N LEU A 802 15.52 22.35 -5.17
CA LEU A 802 14.44 22.72 -4.24
C LEU A 802 13.09 22.09 -4.61
N LEU A 803 12.77 22.01 -5.90
CA LEU A 803 11.54 21.37 -6.39
C LEU A 803 11.53 19.86 -6.13
N THR A 804 12.68 19.18 -6.17
CA THR A 804 12.72 17.75 -5.80
C THR A 804 12.32 17.51 -4.35
N ALA A 805 12.50 18.51 -3.48
CA ALA A 805 12.07 18.48 -2.10
C ALA A 805 10.54 18.60 -1.91
N ILE A 806 9.95 19.60 -2.57
CA ILE A 806 8.54 19.96 -2.36
C ILE A 806 7.60 19.33 -3.38
N ALA A 807 8.11 18.83 -4.51
CA ALA A 807 7.36 18.23 -5.61
C ALA A 807 8.07 17.00 -6.20
N PRO A 808 8.34 15.93 -5.44
CA PRO A 808 9.07 14.75 -5.91
C PRO A 808 8.25 13.89 -6.90
N THR A 809 7.05 14.30 -7.23
CA THR A 809 6.18 13.67 -8.23
C THR A 809 6.29 14.40 -9.57
N LEU A 810 5.73 13.80 -10.62
CA LEU A 810 5.71 14.40 -11.97
C LEU A 810 4.74 15.60 -12.10
N ASN A 811 4.06 16.00 -11.03
CA ASN A 811 3.11 17.10 -11.00
C ASN A 811 3.69 18.30 -10.26
N PHE A 812 3.85 19.44 -10.96
CA PHE A 812 4.29 20.71 -10.39
C PHE A 812 3.09 21.64 -10.19
N GLU A 813 2.48 21.54 -9.00
CA GLU A 813 1.27 22.29 -8.67
C GLU A 813 1.59 23.78 -8.37
N VAL A 814 0.63 24.65 -8.67
CA VAL A 814 0.75 26.10 -8.40
C VAL A 814 1.10 26.37 -6.93
N GLY A 815 0.54 25.63 -5.99
CA GLY A 815 0.80 25.77 -4.57
C GLY A 815 2.27 25.49 -4.20
N GLN A 816 2.87 24.45 -4.79
CA GLN A 816 4.28 24.11 -4.59
C GLN A 816 5.23 25.17 -5.18
N ILE A 817 4.96 25.59 -6.42
CA ILE A 817 5.71 26.67 -7.04
C ILE A 817 5.62 27.97 -6.24
N ALA A 818 4.47 28.27 -5.66
CA ALA A 818 4.24 29.48 -4.86
C ALA A 818 5.06 29.54 -3.57
N THR A 819 5.48 28.39 -3.03
CA THR A 819 6.26 28.30 -1.78
C THR A 819 7.76 28.27 -2.00
N LEU A 820 8.26 28.26 -3.26
CA LEU A 820 9.69 28.28 -3.53
C LEU A 820 10.36 29.53 -2.94
N PRO A 821 11.49 29.38 -2.23
CA PRO A 821 12.18 30.50 -1.66
C PRO A 821 12.91 31.30 -2.77
N ILE A 822 12.74 32.61 -2.75
CA ILE A 822 13.38 33.53 -3.70
C ILE A 822 14.35 34.43 -2.93
N HIS A 823 15.62 34.35 -3.30
CA HIS A 823 16.69 35.23 -2.79
C HIS A 823 16.87 36.41 -3.71
N GLN A 824 17.37 37.52 -3.16
CA GLN A 824 17.75 38.70 -3.94
C GLN A 824 19.13 38.47 -4.54
N PHE A 825 19.30 38.77 -5.83
CA PHE A 825 20.56 38.75 -6.53
C PHE A 825 20.66 39.93 -7.47
N ASN A 826 21.87 40.26 -7.89
CA ASN A 826 22.18 41.43 -8.70
C ASN A 826 21.69 41.30 -10.16
N ASP A 827 21.57 42.45 -10.87
CA ASP A 827 20.89 42.56 -12.17
C ASP A 827 21.65 41.95 -13.38
N ASP A 828 22.88 41.43 -13.21
CA ASP A 828 23.70 40.82 -14.29
C ASP A 828 23.05 39.56 -14.96
N SER A 829 21.97 39.08 -14.44
CA SER A 829 21.25 37.91 -14.99
C SER A 829 20.33 38.24 -16.16
N ASP A 830 19.91 39.49 -16.33
CA ASP A 830 18.90 39.88 -17.31
C ASP A 830 19.42 39.77 -18.75
N GLU A 831 20.64 40.24 -19.02
CA GLU A 831 21.27 40.12 -20.34
C GLU A 831 21.50 38.66 -20.75
N ASN A 832 21.95 37.82 -19.82
CA ASN A 832 22.14 36.40 -20.10
C ASN A 832 20.81 35.70 -20.38
N THR A 833 19.76 36.03 -19.63
CA THR A 833 18.42 35.48 -19.82
C THR A 833 17.78 35.90 -21.14
N GLU A 834 17.96 37.13 -21.53
CA GLU A 834 17.51 37.64 -22.84
C GLU A 834 18.20 36.91 -23.99
N ALA A 835 19.51 36.71 -23.90
CA ALA A 835 20.27 35.93 -24.89
C ALA A 835 19.78 34.45 -24.95
N LEU A 836 19.53 33.80 -23.82
CA LEU A 836 18.94 32.44 -23.73
C LEU A 836 17.56 32.36 -24.38
N ARG A 837 16.70 33.35 -24.11
CA ARG A 837 15.39 33.48 -24.76
C ARG A 837 15.52 33.64 -26.26
N ASP A 838 16.42 34.53 -26.73
CA ASP A 838 16.55 34.85 -28.14
C ASP A 838 17.11 33.68 -28.96
N ILE A 839 18.06 32.91 -28.41
CA ILE A 839 18.52 31.65 -29.00
C ILE A 839 17.38 30.65 -29.11
N SER A 840 16.64 30.44 -28.01
CA SER A 840 15.50 29.49 -27.98
C SER A 840 14.35 29.94 -28.87
N LYS A 841 14.14 31.27 -29.03
CA LYS A 841 13.17 31.84 -29.96
C LYS A 841 13.56 31.61 -31.39
N ALA A 842 14.82 31.85 -31.75
CA ALA A 842 15.35 31.62 -33.11
C ALA A 842 15.21 30.11 -33.48
N ASP A 843 15.54 29.21 -32.57
CA ASP A 843 15.34 27.78 -32.76
C ASP A 843 13.84 27.43 -32.95
N TRP A 844 12.95 28.00 -32.13
CA TRP A 844 11.50 27.79 -32.27
C TRP A 844 10.96 28.31 -33.59
N ASP A 845 11.34 29.53 -33.97
CA ASP A 845 10.87 30.18 -35.17
C ASP A 845 11.46 29.55 -36.46
N SER A 846 12.45 28.67 -36.35
CA SER A 846 12.96 27.84 -37.45
C SER A 846 12.08 26.61 -37.74
N ASP A 847 11.05 26.35 -36.93
CA ASP A 847 10.12 25.25 -37.06
C ASP A 847 8.80 25.75 -37.69
N GLU A 848 8.22 25.01 -38.63
CA GLU A 848 6.95 25.34 -39.28
C GLU A 848 5.75 25.43 -38.33
N ARG A 849 5.85 24.84 -37.13
CA ARG A 849 4.85 24.97 -36.05
C ARG A 849 4.83 26.37 -35.43
N SER A 850 5.86 27.19 -35.65
CA SER A 850 5.82 28.59 -35.23
C SER A 850 5.00 29.43 -36.24
N TRP A 851 4.11 30.29 -35.74
CA TRP A 851 3.45 31.29 -36.60
C TRP A 851 4.40 32.41 -37.11
N ASN A 852 5.64 32.46 -36.60
CA ASN A 852 6.71 33.34 -37.09
C ASN A 852 7.63 32.65 -38.10
N PHE A 853 7.40 31.36 -38.44
CA PHE A 853 8.20 30.66 -39.41
C PHE A 853 8.19 31.37 -40.78
N GLN A 854 9.35 31.59 -41.35
CA GLN A 854 9.51 32.31 -42.60
C GLN A 854 9.91 31.38 -43.77
N THR A 855 10.90 30.52 -43.51
CA THR A 855 11.43 29.62 -44.53
C THR A 855 12.27 28.51 -43.89
N CYS A 856 12.33 27.36 -44.56
CA CYS A 856 13.25 26.29 -44.19
C CYS A 856 14.71 26.79 -44.14
N MET A 857 15.45 26.36 -43.11
CA MET A 857 16.84 26.81 -42.90
C MET A 857 17.73 26.51 -44.09
N LEU A 858 17.48 25.44 -44.84
CA LEU A 858 18.21 25.08 -46.05
C LEU A 858 17.93 26.01 -47.24
N LEU A 859 16.87 26.80 -47.21
CA LEU A 859 16.49 27.76 -48.24
C LEU A 859 16.85 29.20 -47.87
N ASN A 860 17.53 29.42 -46.73
CA ASN A 860 17.90 30.77 -46.28
C ASN A 860 18.89 31.41 -47.28
N PRO A 861 18.54 32.53 -47.94
CA PRO A 861 19.34 33.15 -48.98
C PRO A 861 20.70 33.72 -48.48
N ASN A 862 20.87 33.89 -47.19
CA ASN A 862 22.13 34.33 -46.58
C ASN A 862 23.22 33.23 -46.54
N ASN A 863 22.87 31.99 -46.86
CA ASN A 863 23.75 30.82 -46.85
C ASN A 863 24.07 30.41 -48.31
N ASN A 864 24.89 31.23 -49.02
CA ASN A 864 25.22 31.01 -50.43
C ASN A 864 26.32 29.94 -50.63
N HIS A 865 26.03 28.71 -50.37
CA HIS A 865 26.87 27.57 -50.75
C HIS A 865 26.41 26.98 -52.09
N THR A 866 27.32 26.75 -53.01
CA THR A 866 27.04 26.19 -54.34
C THR A 866 26.78 24.68 -54.32
N ASN A 867 26.99 24.02 -53.18
CA ASN A 867 26.84 22.57 -53.02
C ASN A 867 26.04 22.29 -51.74
N LEU A 868 24.95 21.48 -51.85
CA LEU A 868 24.06 21.11 -50.75
C LEU A 868 24.82 20.42 -49.61
N ALA A 869 25.80 19.54 -49.93
CA ALA A 869 26.56 18.86 -48.88
C ALA A 869 27.40 19.82 -48.02
N LEU A 870 28.06 20.79 -48.68
CA LEU A 870 28.83 21.85 -47.98
C LEU A 870 27.88 22.73 -47.14
N HIS A 871 26.70 23.02 -47.68
CA HIS A 871 25.70 23.80 -46.95
C HIS A 871 25.20 23.06 -45.70
N LEU A 872 24.88 21.77 -45.82
CA LEU A 872 24.50 20.93 -44.67
C LEU A 872 25.60 20.87 -43.61
N VAL A 873 26.86 20.67 -43.98
CA VAL A 873 27.99 20.67 -43.02
C VAL A 873 28.15 22.02 -42.33
N HIS A 874 28.05 23.11 -43.09
CA HIS A 874 28.15 24.45 -42.51
C HIS A 874 27.01 24.75 -41.54
N LEU A 875 25.78 24.44 -41.94
CA LEU A 875 24.57 24.61 -41.12
C LEU A 875 24.65 23.74 -39.83
N SER A 876 25.06 22.48 -40.01
CA SER A 876 25.26 21.57 -38.85
C SER A 876 26.27 22.16 -37.85
N THR A 877 27.42 22.59 -38.30
CA THR A 877 28.46 23.24 -37.46
C THR A 877 27.93 24.49 -36.76
N GLN A 878 27.17 25.32 -37.46
CA GLN A 878 26.57 26.53 -36.90
C GLN A 878 25.53 26.22 -35.80
N LEU A 879 24.71 25.20 -36.00
CA LEU A 879 23.68 24.74 -35.03
C LEU A 879 24.31 24.06 -33.80
N ASP A 880 25.40 23.30 -33.99
CA ASP A 880 26.19 22.76 -32.89
C ASP A 880 26.82 23.88 -32.03
N ALA A 881 27.40 24.91 -32.69
CA ALA A 881 27.93 26.09 -31.99
C ALA A 881 26.81 26.85 -31.23
N GLN A 882 25.62 26.95 -31.78
CA GLN A 882 24.45 27.57 -31.14
C GLN A 882 24.01 26.77 -29.93
N SER A 883 24.00 25.44 -30.03
CA SER A 883 23.63 24.55 -28.92
C SER A 883 24.64 24.62 -27.77
N GLU A 884 25.95 24.73 -28.10
CA GLU A 884 26.98 24.91 -27.09
C GLU A 884 26.91 26.31 -26.45
N ALA A 885 26.66 27.35 -27.22
CA ALA A 885 26.47 28.72 -26.69
C ALA A 885 25.26 28.79 -25.74
N GLN A 886 24.16 28.07 -26.04
CA GLN A 886 23.00 27.92 -25.14
C GLN A 886 23.40 27.19 -23.84
N ARG A 887 24.16 26.10 -23.97
CA ARG A 887 24.66 25.32 -22.83
C ARG A 887 25.52 26.15 -21.88
N GLU A 888 26.53 26.85 -22.42
CA GLU A 888 27.42 27.70 -21.63
C GLU A 888 26.64 28.78 -20.87
N ARG A 889 25.63 29.38 -21.53
CA ARG A 889 24.76 30.37 -20.88
C ARG A 889 23.84 29.77 -19.82
N GLU A 890 23.35 28.56 -19.99
CA GLU A 890 22.57 27.84 -18.95
C GLU A 890 23.45 27.48 -17.75
N ILE A 891 24.69 27.04 -17.97
CA ILE A 891 25.67 26.82 -16.89
C ILE A 891 25.93 28.14 -16.15
N ARG A 892 26.18 29.22 -16.90
CA ARG A 892 26.40 30.55 -16.31
C ARG A 892 25.19 30.99 -15.46
N ASN A 893 23.96 30.74 -15.93
CA ASN A 893 22.73 31.01 -15.16
C ASN A 893 22.70 30.22 -13.86
N ASN A 894 23.01 28.90 -13.93
CA ASN A 894 23.04 28.03 -12.75
C ASN A 894 24.04 28.53 -11.71
N GLU A 895 25.24 28.94 -12.15
CA GLU A 895 26.31 29.48 -11.29
C GLU A 895 25.87 30.76 -10.58
N ILE A 896 25.32 31.73 -11.31
CA ILE A 896 24.85 33.01 -10.75
C ILE A 896 23.77 32.76 -9.67
N ILE A 897 22.84 31.85 -9.94
CA ILE A 897 21.76 31.56 -9.00
C ILE A 897 22.27 30.75 -7.81
N ALA A 898 23.15 29.74 -8.03
CA ALA A 898 23.72 28.95 -6.94
C ALA A 898 24.57 29.81 -5.98
N ASP A 899 25.33 30.76 -6.50
CA ASP A 899 26.09 31.74 -5.72
C ASP A 899 25.17 32.64 -4.90
N ALA A 900 24.08 33.16 -5.52
CA ALA A 900 23.08 33.99 -4.84
C ALA A 900 22.32 33.27 -3.72
N TYR A 901 22.18 31.95 -3.82
CA TYR A 901 21.55 31.10 -2.81
C TYR A 901 22.53 30.48 -1.79
N GLY A 902 23.86 30.72 -1.98
CA GLY A 902 24.85 30.11 -1.09
C GLY A 902 25.00 28.61 -1.19
N VAL A 903 24.61 28.01 -2.33
CA VAL A 903 24.56 26.55 -2.53
C VAL A 903 25.50 26.04 -3.63
N ARG A 904 26.47 26.87 -4.04
CA ARG A 904 27.39 26.59 -5.16
C ARG A 904 28.16 25.26 -4.98
N ASP A 905 28.53 24.93 -3.76
CA ASP A 905 29.35 23.76 -3.44
C ASP A 905 28.53 22.46 -3.39
N VAL A 906 27.20 22.55 -3.35
CA VAL A 906 26.31 21.40 -3.14
C VAL A 906 25.30 21.18 -4.28
N VAL A 907 25.16 22.14 -5.20
CA VAL A 907 24.29 22.04 -6.37
C VAL A 907 25.15 21.95 -7.65
N ASP A 908 24.92 20.90 -8.43
CA ASP A 908 25.58 20.74 -9.72
C ASP A 908 25.06 21.78 -10.70
N CYS A 909 25.97 22.62 -11.22
CA CYS A 909 25.67 23.69 -12.17
C CYS A 909 25.89 23.26 -13.63
N ASP A 910 26.48 22.09 -13.89
CA ASP A 910 26.68 21.60 -15.25
C ASP A 910 25.35 21.28 -15.95
N VAL A 911 25.36 21.45 -17.26
CA VAL A 911 24.19 21.17 -18.10
C VAL A 911 24.62 20.21 -19.21
N PRO A 912 24.19 18.93 -19.15
CA PRO A 912 24.43 17.99 -20.23
C PRO A 912 23.81 18.48 -21.55
N LEU A 913 24.53 18.30 -22.67
CA LEU A 913 24.04 18.77 -23.97
C LEU A 913 22.66 18.16 -24.33
N GLU A 914 22.37 16.92 -23.88
CA GLU A 914 21.09 16.27 -24.02
C GLU A 914 19.94 16.99 -23.27
N ARG A 915 20.25 17.95 -22.41
CA ARG A 915 19.28 18.76 -21.67
C ARG A 915 19.08 20.17 -22.22
N VAL A 916 19.90 20.60 -23.17
CA VAL A 916 19.75 21.87 -23.87
C VAL A 916 18.58 21.75 -24.86
N SER A 917 17.43 22.30 -24.52
CA SER A 917 16.11 22.01 -25.14
C SER A 917 15.87 22.80 -26.45
N LEU A 918 16.83 22.78 -27.35
CA LEU A 918 16.69 23.30 -28.71
C LEU A 918 16.31 22.15 -29.67
N LYS A 919 15.35 22.37 -30.57
CA LYS A 919 14.97 21.38 -31.60
C LYS A 919 16.15 21.00 -32.47
N ARG A 920 17.01 21.98 -32.76
CA ARG A 920 18.19 21.83 -33.61
C ARG A 920 19.43 21.29 -32.88
N ASN A 921 19.31 20.99 -31.59
CA ASN A 921 20.35 20.30 -30.85
C ASN A 921 20.21 18.77 -31.06
N LYS A 922 21.19 18.19 -31.76
CA LYS A 922 21.22 16.76 -32.10
C LYS A 922 21.22 15.86 -30.87
N ALA A 923 21.95 16.26 -29.81
CA ALA A 923 22.01 15.50 -28.57
C ALA A 923 20.64 15.45 -27.84
N PHE A 924 19.91 16.57 -27.90
CA PHE A 924 18.55 16.65 -27.34
C PHE A 924 17.51 15.91 -28.21
N ALA A 925 17.59 16.07 -29.54
CA ALA A 925 16.65 15.43 -30.47
C ALA A 925 16.79 13.90 -30.50
N TYR A 926 18.03 13.39 -30.43
CA TYR A 926 18.33 11.95 -30.54
C TYR A 926 19.17 11.44 -29.34
N PRO A 927 18.65 11.47 -28.12
CA PRO A 927 19.46 11.22 -26.91
C PRO A 927 19.99 9.78 -26.79
N LYS A 928 19.40 8.83 -27.53
CA LYS A 928 19.78 7.40 -27.51
C LYS A 928 20.72 6.98 -28.62
N ALA A 929 20.94 7.85 -29.61
CA ALA A 929 21.78 7.58 -30.77
C ALA A 929 23.26 7.91 -30.48
N SER A 930 24.19 7.19 -31.14
CA SER A 930 25.61 7.56 -31.13
C SER A 930 25.85 8.92 -31.81
N PRO A 931 27.02 9.59 -31.57
CA PRO A 931 27.29 10.86 -32.20
C PRO A 931 27.19 10.83 -33.75
N GLU A 932 27.67 9.76 -34.37
CA GLU A 932 27.62 9.55 -35.84
C GLU A 932 26.17 9.37 -36.31
N GLU A 933 25.38 8.54 -35.59
CA GLU A 933 23.96 8.36 -35.89
C GLU A 933 23.15 9.65 -35.71
N ARG A 934 23.51 10.49 -34.72
CA ARG A 934 22.86 11.80 -34.52
C ARG A 934 23.03 12.71 -35.73
N ASP A 935 24.23 12.76 -36.33
CA ASP A 935 24.48 13.54 -37.51
C ASP A 935 23.71 13.05 -38.75
N GLU A 936 23.60 11.74 -38.94
CA GLU A 936 22.82 11.15 -40.03
C GLU A 936 21.32 11.42 -39.87
N LEU A 937 20.77 11.20 -38.69
CA LEU A 937 19.33 11.41 -38.38
C LEU A 937 18.96 12.89 -38.54
N PHE A 938 19.81 13.78 -38.04
CA PHE A 938 19.61 15.22 -38.15
C PHE A 938 19.63 15.70 -39.58
N THR A 939 20.58 15.22 -40.38
CA THR A 939 20.67 15.52 -41.80
C THR A 939 19.42 15.03 -42.58
N LEU A 940 18.95 13.83 -42.27
CA LEU A 940 17.72 13.28 -42.85
C LEU A 940 16.49 14.14 -42.52
N ASP A 941 16.38 14.60 -41.28
CA ASP A 941 15.25 15.44 -40.87
C ASP A 941 15.28 16.83 -41.52
N LEU A 942 16.44 17.46 -41.67
CA LEU A 942 16.57 18.71 -42.44
C LEU A 942 16.17 18.53 -43.92
N ILE A 943 16.55 17.40 -44.55
CA ILE A 943 16.15 17.09 -45.91
C ILE A 943 14.66 16.83 -46.01
N LYS A 944 14.06 16.14 -45.07
CA LYS A 944 12.60 15.92 -45.02
C LYS A 944 11.84 17.25 -44.91
N GLU A 945 12.28 18.16 -44.06
CA GLU A 945 11.70 19.50 -43.94
C GLU A 945 11.81 20.31 -45.24
N LEU A 946 12.84 20.09 -46.03
CA LEU A 946 12.97 20.71 -47.31
C LEU A 946 11.96 20.14 -48.35
N ILE A 947 11.61 18.88 -48.25
CA ILE A 947 10.74 18.17 -49.17
C ILE A 947 9.26 18.40 -48.85
N SER A 948 8.93 18.53 -47.55
CA SER A 948 7.55 18.81 -47.07
C SER A 948 7.15 20.26 -47.38
#